data_3cb6be32849b5891ec4b3743106f0aa0
#
_entry.id   3cb6be32849b5891ec4b3743106f0aa0
#
_cell.length_a   1.000
_cell.length_b   1.000
_cell.length_c   1.000
_cell.angle_alpha   90.00
_cell.angle_beta   90.00
_cell.angle_gamma   90.00
#
_symmetry.space_group_name_H-M   'P 1'
#
loop_
_entity.id
_entity.type
_entity.pdbx_description
1 polymer ?
#
loop_
_entity_poly.entity_id
_entity_poly.type
_entity_poly.pdbx_seq_one_letter_code
_entity_poly.pdbx_strand_id
1 'polypeptide(L)'
;MNRCSPFLLIPLLITVIGCSESDSKKSNLKEPIDNTQEVTDYYAAYPDFFQIRSLSDVPANLHWQDGSDLPEIGSPDAKKGGSEYVRIQDFPRTLRTVGPDSNGSFRRWILDDTAMSLGHRHPDLMDFFPGLATAWAVDAKTKTVFVKLDPDAHWSDGVAITADDYFFTFWLNRSPYITAPWYNNYYNTQFTGITKYSDYLIAVTIPELKPDTDAKVLGLSPLPRHFYRQVGSDFIERYQWRIAPTTGPYVIHEKDLKKGRSVRLSRNPQWWAGNKKQWRYRYNVDAINLTVIRDTAKEFEAFKRGDIDQISLNLAEYWHEKLPDNDPDVAAGYIEKKVFYNQKPRPPYGLWINTSQPMLDELNIRLGIQSATHWQLVIDKFFRGDYQRLATANDGYGKFSHPSLKARQFDIKLALDYFAKAGFNQRNSEGILERSDGTRLSFTLSSGYESLKDVLTILKEEAAKAGLEYRIEVLDGTSGWKKVQEKQHDLHFSAFGYALELYPRFWETYHSSNAYDQAFDDLGNPNPDRKLKTQTNNLEAFAKYKMDQLINAYRRSSDEQEMVNLAHKMSEIHHANGSFVPGFYQGFFRMGHWRWVRYPENFSYKHASSATQLFVHWIDQDLKTQTQLAKQQNTGFGATVRVYDRFRN
;
A
#
# COMPACT_ATOMS: atom_id res chain seq x y z
N MET A 1 -19.06 -87.62 3.37
CA MET A 1 -18.40 -88.23 4.56
C MET A 1 -17.70 -87.11 5.31
N ASN A 2 -18.20 -86.77 6.49
CA ASN A 2 -17.49 -86.35 7.72
C ASN A 2 -16.64 -85.06 7.67
N ARG A 3 -16.72 -84.12 8.58
CA ARG A 3 -17.26 -84.02 9.95
C ARG A 3 -17.39 -82.53 10.31
N CYS A 4 -18.46 -82.20 11.00
CA CYS A 4 -18.61 -80.92 11.71
C CYS A 4 -17.66 -80.86 12.92
N SER A 5 -17.16 -79.62 13.19
CA SER A 5 -16.74 -79.23 14.53
C SER A 5 -17.08 -77.78 14.75
N PRO A 6 -17.60 -77.38 15.93
CA PRO A 6 -18.19 -76.09 16.19
C PRO A 6 -17.14 -75.08 16.66
N PHE A 7 -17.19 -73.89 16.12
CA PHE A 7 -16.39 -72.79 16.64
C PHE A 7 -17.21 -71.99 17.69
N LEU A 8 -16.64 -71.91 18.88
CA LEU A 8 -17.08 -71.06 19.99
C LEU A 8 -17.05 -69.58 19.63
N LEU A 9 -18.18 -68.94 19.72
CA LEU A 9 -18.26 -67.50 19.68
C LEU A 9 -17.90 -66.97 21.07
N ILE A 10 -16.78 -66.20 21.17
CA ILE A 10 -16.46 -65.33 22.30
C ILE A 10 -16.87 -63.90 21.91
N PRO A 11 -17.73 -63.21 22.66
CA PRO A 11 -18.05 -61.82 22.39
C PRO A 11 -16.90 -60.95 22.84
N LEU A 12 -16.26 -60.29 21.89
CA LEU A 12 -15.26 -59.25 22.14
C LEU A 12 -15.98 -57.96 22.53
N LEU A 13 -15.94 -57.61 23.80
CA LEU A 13 -16.42 -56.33 24.32
C LEU A 13 -15.44 -55.26 23.86
N ILE A 14 -15.80 -54.47 22.82
CA ILE A 14 -15.04 -53.30 22.42
C ILE A 14 -15.49 -52.14 23.32
N THR A 15 -14.68 -51.85 24.33
CA THR A 15 -14.75 -50.58 25.07
C THR A 15 -14.27 -49.45 24.16
N VAL A 16 -15.21 -48.67 23.63
CA VAL A 16 -14.90 -47.42 22.96
C VAL A 16 -14.48 -46.42 24.04
N ILE A 17 -13.17 -46.25 24.23
CA ILE A 17 -12.61 -45.11 24.95
C ILE A 17 -12.70 -43.94 24.01
N GLY A 18 -13.69 -43.07 24.22
CA GLY A 18 -13.79 -41.81 23.57
C GLY A 18 -12.67 -40.86 24.09
N CYS A 19 -11.58 -40.79 23.39
CA CYS A 19 -10.65 -39.65 23.53
C CYS A 19 -11.18 -38.47 22.72
N SER A 20 -12.01 -37.67 23.33
CA SER A 20 -12.24 -36.29 22.90
C SER A 20 -11.32 -35.39 23.72
N GLU A 21 -10.06 -35.38 23.40
CA GLU A 21 -9.20 -34.26 23.72
C GLU A 21 -9.03 -33.41 22.44
N SER A 22 -9.90 -32.42 22.32
CA SER A 22 -9.59 -31.26 21.52
C SER A 22 -8.43 -30.55 22.21
N ASP A 23 -7.22 -30.80 21.75
CA ASP A 23 -6.09 -29.94 22.03
C ASP A 23 -6.41 -28.54 21.51
N SER A 24 -7.14 -27.79 22.31
CA SER A 24 -7.09 -26.34 22.25
C SER A 24 -5.64 -25.99 22.61
N LYS A 25 -4.82 -25.67 21.60
CA LYS A 25 -3.57 -24.94 21.83
C LYS A 25 -3.92 -23.75 22.71
N LYS A 26 -3.70 -23.88 24.03
CA LYS A 26 -3.75 -22.75 24.95
C LYS A 26 -2.76 -21.73 24.37
N SER A 27 -3.28 -20.60 23.92
CA SER A 27 -2.45 -19.49 23.47
C SER A 27 -1.49 -19.15 24.61
N ASN A 28 -0.21 -19.05 24.33
CA ASN A 28 0.81 -18.59 25.29
C ASN A 28 0.67 -17.09 25.60
N LEU A 29 -0.56 -16.57 25.58
CA LEU A 29 -0.84 -15.20 25.94
C LEU A 29 -0.60 -15.07 27.45
N LYS A 30 0.25 -14.15 27.83
CA LYS A 30 0.45 -13.75 29.22
C LYS A 30 -0.86 -13.21 29.81
N GLU A 31 -1.00 -13.25 31.13
CA GLU A 31 -2.10 -12.60 31.83
C GLU A 31 -2.23 -11.14 31.35
N PRO A 32 -3.46 -10.68 31.08
CA PRO A 32 -3.68 -9.31 30.61
C PRO A 32 -3.21 -8.30 31.66
N ILE A 33 -2.28 -7.45 31.29
CA ILE A 33 -1.80 -6.34 32.14
C ILE A 33 -2.46 -5.06 31.60
N ASP A 34 -3.11 -4.29 32.45
CA ASP A 34 -3.60 -2.96 32.10
C ASP A 34 -2.40 -1.97 32.06
N ASN A 35 -2.17 -1.35 30.91
CA ASN A 35 -1.05 -0.43 30.70
C ASN A 35 -1.34 1.02 31.11
N THR A 36 -2.48 1.32 31.72
CA THR A 36 -2.86 2.70 32.03
C THR A 36 -1.78 3.43 32.84
N GLN A 37 -1.20 2.76 33.84
CA GLN A 37 -0.14 3.35 34.67
C GLN A 37 1.16 3.52 33.86
N GLU A 38 1.59 2.51 33.11
CA GLU A 38 2.78 2.59 32.25
C GLU A 38 2.71 3.73 31.24
N VAL A 39 1.55 3.92 30.61
CA VAL A 39 1.31 5.01 29.66
C VAL A 39 1.40 6.36 30.35
N THR A 40 0.82 6.49 31.56
CA THR A 40 0.87 7.70 32.36
C THR A 40 2.31 8.04 32.78
N ASP A 41 3.05 7.05 33.24
CA ASP A 41 4.46 7.19 33.63
C ASP A 41 5.34 7.58 32.45
N TYR A 42 5.05 7.02 31.26
CA TYR A 42 5.74 7.39 30.03
C TYR A 42 5.51 8.85 29.65
N TYR A 43 4.28 9.35 29.73
CA TYR A 43 3.99 10.76 29.46
C TYR A 43 4.75 11.67 30.46
N ALA A 44 4.78 11.29 31.73
CA ALA A 44 5.53 12.02 32.75
C ALA A 44 7.06 11.98 32.55
N ALA A 45 7.58 10.89 31.96
CA ALA A 45 9.02 10.74 31.66
C ALA A 45 9.45 11.55 30.42
N TYR A 46 8.51 11.92 29.55
CA TYR A 46 8.77 12.69 28.32
C TYR A 46 7.94 14.00 28.27
N PRO A 47 8.06 14.89 29.27
CA PRO A 47 7.21 16.08 29.39
C PRO A 47 7.44 17.11 28.28
N ASP A 48 8.61 17.11 27.62
CA ASP A 48 8.88 17.96 26.48
C ASP A 48 8.12 17.50 25.23
N PHE A 49 7.79 16.22 25.15
CA PHE A 49 7.03 15.66 24.03
C PHE A 49 5.53 15.61 24.31
N PHE A 50 5.10 15.15 25.48
CA PHE A 50 3.69 15.04 25.89
C PHE A 50 3.33 16.20 26.83
N GLN A 51 2.69 17.22 26.29
CA GLN A 51 2.38 18.43 27.04
C GLN A 51 0.87 18.58 27.30
N ILE A 52 0.53 19.01 28.51
CA ILE A 52 -0.84 19.40 28.87
C ILE A 52 -0.79 20.90 29.21
N ARG A 53 -1.56 21.70 28.53
CA ARG A 53 -1.62 23.17 28.70
C ARG A 53 -3.05 23.67 28.83
N SER A 54 -3.22 24.89 29.26
CA SER A 54 -4.52 25.56 29.35
C SER A 54 -4.98 26.05 27.97
N LEU A 55 -6.28 26.16 27.77
CA LEU A 55 -6.85 26.82 26.60
C LEU A 55 -6.40 28.28 26.44
N SER A 56 -6.07 28.97 27.54
CA SER A 56 -5.49 30.32 27.52
C SER A 56 -4.11 30.41 26.88
N ASP A 57 -3.40 29.28 26.77
CA ASP A 57 -2.06 29.22 26.17
C ASP A 57 -2.10 29.05 24.65
N VAL A 58 -3.30 28.90 24.06
CA VAL A 58 -3.48 28.84 22.61
C VAL A 58 -3.26 30.23 22.02
N PRO A 59 -2.37 30.40 21.00
CA PRO A 59 -2.14 31.71 20.40
C PRO A 59 -3.43 32.31 19.82
N ALA A 60 -3.72 33.58 20.20
CA ALA A 60 -4.95 34.24 19.77
C ALA A 60 -4.99 34.59 18.27
N ASN A 61 -3.83 34.68 17.62
CA ASN A 61 -3.66 35.11 16.23
C ASN A 61 -3.56 33.94 15.23
N LEU A 62 -4.00 32.75 15.59
CA LEU A 62 -4.03 31.61 14.68
C LEU A 62 -5.04 31.81 13.53
N HIS A 63 -4.59 31.53 12.32
CA HIS A 63 -5.48 31.51 11.15
C HIS A 63 -6.05 30.10 10.96
N TRP A 64 -7.31 29.93 11.34
CA TRP A 64 -8.01 28.65 11.26
C TRP A 64 -8.54 28.38 9.85
N GLN A 65 -8.32 27.18 9.35
CA GLN A 65 -8.84 26.62 8.12
C GLN A 65 -9.80 25.47 8.46
N ASP A 66 -10.86 25.31 7.68
CA ASP A 66 -11.84 24.26 7.90
C ASP A 66 -12.25 23.50 6.61
N GLY A 67 -11.78 23.95 5.44
CA GLY A 67 -12.09 23.31 4.16
C GLY A 67 -13.58 23.27 3.82
N SER A 68 -14.40 24.15 4.45
CA SER A 68 -15.86 24.16 4.28
C SER A 68 -16.31 24.55 2.87
N ASP A 69 -15.49 25.33 2.16
CA ASP A 69 -15.77 25.81 0.80
C ASP A 69 -15.54 24.74 -0.29
N LEU A 70 -14.84 23.65 0.03
CA LEU A 70 -14.55 22.61 -0.94
C LEU A 70 -15.84 21.90 -1.42
N PRO A 71 -15.93 21.55 -2.72
CA PRO A 71 -17.10 20.87 -3.28
C PRO A 71 -17.32 19.50 -2.65
N GLU A 72 -18.51 18.98 -2.80
CA GLU A 72 -18.86 17.63 -2.33
C GLU A 72 -18.20 16.56 -3.19
N ILE A 73 -17.93 15.40 -2.56
CA ILE A 73 -17.39 14.23 -3.24
C ILE A 73 -18.53 13.20 -3.41
N GLY A 74 -18.72 12.75 -4.64
CA GLY A 74 -19.79 11.81 -4.99
C GLY A 74 -20.96 12.51 -5.69
N SER A 75 -22.13 11.89 -5.67
CA SER A 75 -23.35 12.41 -6.32
C SER A 75 -24.56 12.28 -5.39
N PRO A 76 -25.47 13.29 -5.40
CA PRO A 76 -26.75 13.18 -4.70
C PRO A 76 -27.63 12.03 -5.23
N ASP A 77 -27.36 11.52 -6.45
CA ASP A 77 -28.08 10.37 -7.02
C ASP A 77 -27.65 9.04 -6.37
N ALA A 78 -26.60 9.05 -5.56
CA ALA A 78 -26.10 7.86 -4.91
C ALA A 78 -27.14 7.28 -3.94
N LYS A 79 -27.47 6.00 -4.13
CA LYS A 79 -28.42 5.26 -3.31
C LYS A 79 -27.68 4.48 -2.22
N LYS A 80 -28.08 4.63 -0.96
CA LYS A 80 -27.59 3.77 0.13
C LYS A 80 -28.28 2.42 0.03
N GLY A 81 -27.51 1.33 0.20
CA GLY A 81 -28.05 -0.03 0.22
C GLY A 81 -27.28 -1.03 -0.62
N GLY A 82 -27.73 -2.28 -0.55
CA GLY A 82 -27.18 -3.37 -1.34
C GLY A 82 -25.87 -3.95 -0.83
N SER A 83 -25.41 -4.96 -1.55
CA SER A 83 -24.15 -5.64 -1.26
C SER A 83 -23.28 -5.66 -2.49
N GLU A 84 -22.02 -5.32 -2.29
CA GLU A 84 -20.98 -5.42 -3.30
C GLU A 84 -20.15 -6.69 -3.07
N TYR A 85 -19.74 -7.35 -4.15
CA TYR A 85 -18.90 -8.54 -4.15
C TYR A 85 -17.58 -8.25 -4.87
N VAL A 86 -16.48 -8.37 -4.13
CA VAL A 86 -15.14 -7.97 -4.59
C VAL A 86 -14.14 -9.09 -4.31
N ARG A 87 -13.17 -9.23 -5.18
CA ARG A 87 -12.04 -10.13 -4.98
C ARG A 87 -10.97 -9.48 -4.10
N ILE A 88 -10.40 -10.29 -3.21
CA ILE A 88 -9.05 -10.07 -2.65
C ILE A 88 -8.13 -11.21 -3.05
N GLN A 89 -6.87 -10.90 -3.34
CA GLN A 89 -5.92 -11.90 -3.80
C GLN A 89 -5.57 -12.90 -2.70
N ASP A 90 -5.28 -12.40 -1.50
CA ASP A 90 -4.89 -13.20 -0.36
C ASP A 90 -5.73 -12.84 0.87
N PHE A 91 -5.93 -13.84 1.72
CA PHE A 91 -6.54 -13.60 3.02
C PHE A 91 -5.54 -12.85 3.93
N PRO A 92 -5.98 -11.82 4.71
CA PRO A 92 -5.08 -11.08 5.58
C PRO A 92 -4.40 -12.01 6.59
N ARG A 93 -3.15 -11.73 6.91
CA ARG A 93 -2.43 -12.43 7.97
C ARG A 93 -2.75 -11.89 9.37
N THR A 94 -3.25 -10.67 9.42
CA THR A 94 -3.64 -9.99 10.65
C THR A 94 -4.77 -9.00 10.39
N LEU A 95 -5.53 -8.66 11.44
CA LEU A 95 -6.47 -7.54 11.46
C LEU A 95 -5.88 -6.30 12.15
N ARG A 96 -4.65 -6.39 12.65
CA ARG A 96 -3.94 -5.22 13.19
C ARG A 96 -3.65 -4.19 12.10
N THR A 97 -3.73 -2.93 12.46
CA THR A 97 -3.36 -1.81 11.58
C THR A 97 -1.91 -1.34 11.77
N VAL A 98 -1.21 -1.88 12.77
CA VAL A 98 0.20 -1.58 13.09
C VAL A 98 0.99 -2.85 13.41
N GLY A 99 2.30 -2.79 13.25
CA GLY A 99 3.23 -3.90 13.52
C GLY A 99 3.43 -4.83 12.32
N PRO A 100 4.13 -5.96 12.50
CA PRO A 100 4.42 -6.92 11.45
C PRO A 100 3.17 -7.45 10.75
N ASP A 101 3.25 -7.74 9.46
CA ASP A 101 2.17 -8.25 8.59
C ASP A 101 0.97 -7.28 8.39
N SER A 102 0.96 -6.08 9.02
CA SER A 102 -0.15 -5.12 8.88
C SER A 102 -0.17 -4.35 7.56
N ASN A 103 0.93 -4.37 6.78
CA ASN A 103 1.05 -3.64 5.50
C ASN A 103 0.57 -4.44 4.27
N GLY A 104 -0.19 -5.52 4.46
CA GLY A 104 -0.77 -6.29 3.36
C GLY A 104 -1.88 -5.53 2.61
N SER A 105 -2.27 -6.03 1.43
CA SER A 105 -3.30 -5.43 0.57
C SER A 105 -4.68 -5.25 1.24
N PHE A 106 -4.96 -6.03 2.28
CA PHE A 106 -6.21 -5.92 3.05
C PHE A 106 -6.29 -4.64 3.88
N ARG A 107 -5.14 -4.01 4.22
CA ARG A 107 -5.08 -2.79 5.01
C ARG A 107 -5.95 -1.66 4.46
N ARG A 108 -6.05 -1.55 3.13
CA ARG A 108 -6.91 -0.54 2.49
C ARG A 108 -8.39 -0.60 2.96
N TRP A 109 -8.88 -1.79 3.27
CA TRP A 109 -10.27 -2.04 3.65
C TRP A 109 -10.58 -1.73 5.13
N ILE A 110 -9.55 -1.68 5.97
CA ILE A 110 -9.71 -1.43 7.40
C ILE A 110 -9.01 -0.15 7.89
N LEU A 111 -8.16 0.45 7.06
CA LEU A 111 -7.41 1.66 7.43
C LEU A 111 -7.31 2.66 6.28
N ASP A 112 -6.55 2.37 5.23
CA ASP A 112 -6.08 3.41 4.29
C ASP A 112 -7.20 4.13 3.51
N ASP A 113 -8.24 3.40 3.08
CA ASP A 113 -9.35 3.94 2.29
C ASP A 113 -10.66 4.11 3.12
N THR A 114 -10.71 3.61 4.36
CA THR A 114 -11.95 3.58 5.15
C THR A 114 -11.84 4.24 6.52
N ALA A 115 -10.70 4.17 7.21
CA ALA A 115 -10.56 4.87 8.49
C ALA A 115 -10.37 6.38 8.30
N MET A 116 -10.77 7.14 9.31
CA MET A 116 -10.66 8.60 9.28
C MET A 116 -9.32 9.04 9.86
N SER A 117 -8.67 9.98 9.18
CA SER A 117 -7.60 10.80 9.72
C SER A 117 -8.15 12.17 10.18
N LEU A 118 -7.29 13.03 10.73
CA LEU A 118 -7.69 14.38 11.12
C LEU A 118 -8.27 15.16 9.95
N GLY A 119 -7.63 15.11 8.78
CA GLY A 119 -8.11 15.72 7.54
C GLY A 119 -7.84 14.84 6.33
N HIS A 120 -8.56 15.06 5.25
CA HIS A 120 -8.41 14.36 3.99
C HIS A 120 -8.22 15.33 2.84
N ARG A 121 -7.44 14.97 1.83
CA ARG A 121 -7.29 15.77 0.62
C ARG A 121 -8.47 15.61 -0.31
N HIS A 122 -8.97 16.73 -0.83
CA HIS A 122 -9.95 16.70 -1.91
C HIS A 122 -9.33 16.09 -3.18
N PRO A 123 -9.96 15.07 -3.80
CA PRO A 123 -9.32 14.30 -4.87
C PRO A 123 -9.04 15.08 -6.15
N ASP A 124 -9.65 16.23 -6.36
CA ASP A 124 -9.40 17.11 -7.51
C ASP A 124 -8.56 18.34 -7.17
N LEU A 125 -8.76 18.95 -5.99
CA LEU A 125 -8.19 20.24 -5.63
C LEU A 125 -6.93 20.11 -4.77
N MET A 126 -6.74 18.98 -4.10
CA MET A 126 -5.63 18.70 -3.18
C MET A 126 -5.65 19.49 -1.86
N ASP A 127 -6.57 20.42 -1.70
CA ASP A 127 -6.83 21.10 -0.43
C ASP A 127 -7.43 20.14 0.59
N PHE A 128 -7.23 20.41 1.87
CA PHE A 128 -7.75 19.57 2.94
C PHE A 128 -9.20 19.90 3.28
N PHE A 129 -9.97 18.86 3.58
CA PHE A 129 -11.29 18.94 4.17
C PHE A 129 -11.36 18.12 5.48
N PRO A 130 -12.33 18.42 6.37
CA PRO A 130 -12.48 17.78 7.65
C PRO A 130 -12.60 16.26 7.58
N GLY A 131 -11.82 15.58 8.43
CA GLY A 131 -11.99 14.20 8.82
C GLY A 131 -12.44 14.14 10.27
N LEU A 132 -11.54 13.77 11.20
CA LEU A 132 -11.75 13.83 12.64
C LEU A 132 -11.52 15.24 13.21
N ALA A 133 -10.93 16.13 12.44
CA ALA A 133 -10.82 17.55 12.78
C ALA A 133 -12.00 18.35 12.21
N THR A 134 -12.39 19.43 12.89
CA THR A 134 -13.31 20.44 12.36
C THR A 134 -12.58 21.65 11.79
N ALA A 135 -11.39 21.96 12.32
CA ALA A 135 -10.53 23.03 11.84
C ALA A 135 -9.08 22.82 12.27
N TRP A 136 -8.15 23.45 11.55
CA TRP A 136 -6.71 23.42 11.87
C TRP A 136 -6.07 24.78 11.56
N ALA A 137 -4.93 25.02 12.22
CA ALA A 137 -4.12 26.22 11.99
C ALA A 137 -2.64 25.90 12.14
N VAL A 138 -1.80 26.50 11.28
CA VAL A 138 -0.35 26.35 11.32
C VAL A 138 0.27 27.58 11.97
N ASP A 139 1.01 27.37 13.06
CA ASP A 139 1.95 28.36 13.59
C ASP A 139 3.36 28.07 13.07
N ALA A 140 3.75 28.78 12.03
CA ALA A 140 5.06 28.60 11.40
C ALA A 140 6.23 28.94 12.35
N LYS A 141 6.02 29.84 13.32
CA LYS A 141 7.07 30.27 14.26
C LYS A 141 7.47 29.12 15.19
N THR A 142 6.51 28.36 15.68
CA THR A 142 6.72 27.22 16.57
C THR A 142 6.73 25.89 15.85
N LYS A 143 6.54 25.86 14.52
CA LYS A 143 6.43 24.66 13.69
C LYS A 143 5.32 23.72 14.19
N THR A 144 4.20 24.27 14.61
CA THR A 144 3.12 23.59 15.30
C THR A 144 1.82 23.68 14.50
N VAL A 145 1.12 22.57 14.36
CA VAL A 145 -0.23 22.53 13.78
C VAL A 145 -1.23 22.31 14.90
N PHE A 146 -2.10 23.28 15.10
CA PHE A 146 -3.22 23.23 16.05
C PHE A 146 -4.41 22.59 15.35
N VAL A 147 -5.12 21.70 16.03
CA VAL A 147 -6.24 20.93 15.47
C VAL A 147 -7.40 20.91 16.45
N LYS A 148 -8.56 21.38 16.03
CA LYS A 148 -9.83 21.21 16.73
C LYS A 148 -10.44 19.87 16.31
N LEU A 149 -10.60 18.96 17.26
CA LEU A 149 -11.26 17.68 17.02
C LEU A 149 -12.77 17.86 16.96
N ASP A 150 -13.44 17.00 16.21
CA ASP A 150 -14.88 17.00 16.11
C ASP A 150 -15.49 16.33 17.37
N PRO A 151 -16.28 17.04 18.18
CA PRO A 151 -16.87 16.47 19.39
C PRO A 151 -17.93 15.38 19.12
N ASP A 152 -18.44 15.30 17.89
CA ASP A 152 -19.38 14.24 17.49
C ASP A 152 -18.63 12.96 17.09
N ALA A 153 -17.30 13.03 16.91
CA ALA A 153 -16.52 11.90 16.47
C ALA A 153 -16.44 10.81 17.53
N HIS A 154 -16.81 9.58 17.14
CA HIS A 154 -16.72 8.41 18.01
C HIS A 154 -16.30 7.17 17.23
N TRP A 155 -15.73 6.23 17.95
CA TRP A 155 -15.41 4.91 17.47
C TRP A 155 -16.70 4.12 17.11
N SER A 156 -16.54 3.07 16.33
CA SER A 156 -17.68 2.23 15.91
C SER A 156 -18.42 1.52 17.06
N ASP A 157 -17.84 1.48 18.24
CA ASP A 157 -18.43 0.96 19.48
C ASP A 157 -19.06 2.07 20.35
N GLY A 158 -19.09 3.32 19.86
CA GLY A 158 -19.73 4.46 20.53
C GLY A 158 -18.83 5.24 21.50
N VAL A 159 -17.59 4.82 21.72
CA VAL A 159 -16.63 5.56 22.57
C VAL A 159 -16.18 6.83 21.86
N ALA A 160 -16.22 7.98 22.55
CA ALA A 160 -15.80 9.27 21.99
C ALA A 160 -14.30 9.27 21.63
N ILE A 161 -13.96 9.93 20.53
CA ILE A 161 -12.57 10.16 20.12
C ILE A 161 -12.09 11.47 20.71
N THR A 162 -11.00 11.41 21.46
CA THR A 162 -10.45 12.56 22.17
C THR A 162 -8.95 12.75 21.95
N ALA A 163 -8.41 13.82 22.47
CA ALA A 163 -6.98 14.09 22.51
C ALA A 163 -6.16 12.94 23.11
N ASP A 164 -6.74 12.19 24.04
CA ASP A 164 -6.06 11.06 24.71
C ASP A 164 -5.83 9.88 23.76
N ASP A 165 -6.67 9.69 22.73
CA ASP A 165 -6.44 8.67 21.70
C ASP A 165 -5.21 9.02 20.84
N TYR A 166 -4.96 10.30 20.60
CA TYR A 166 -3.76 10.77 19.90
C TYR A 166 -2.50 10.67 20.75
N PHE A 167 -2.57 11.00 22.04
CA PHE A 167 -1.48 10.76 22.97
C PHE A 167 -1.10 9.29 23.02
N PHE A 168 -2.10 8.43 23.14
CA PHE A 168 -1.91 6.97 23.09
C PHE A 168 -1.32 6.49 21.77
N THR A 169 -1.76 7.06 20.64
CA THR A 169 -1.23 6.73 19.32
C THR A 169 0.27 7.01 19.23
N PHE A 170 0.72 8.16 19.74
CA PHE A 170 2.14 8.48 19.79
C PHE A 170 2.91 7.53 20.71
N TRP A 171 2.38 7.23 21.90
CA TRP A 171 3.00 6.29 22.82
C TRP A 171 3.16 4.90 22.19
N LEU A 172 2.09 4.33 21.65
CA LEU A 172 2.12 2.97 21.11
C LEU A 172 3.09 2.85 19.93
N ASN A 173 3.04 3.80 18.98
CA ASN A 173 3.92 3.76 17.81
C ASN A 173 5.40 4.02 18.16
N ARG A 174 5.70 4.65 19.27
CA ARG A 174 7.07 4.85 19.80
C ARG A 174 7.52 3.71 20.69
N SER A 175 6.61 2.88 21.17
CA SER A 175 6.89 1.79 22.10
C SER A 175 7.63 0.62 21.40
N PRO A 176 8.35 -0.21 22.16
CA PRO A 176 9.00 -1.41 21.63
C PRO A 176 8.02 -2.55 21.33
N TYR A 177 6.76 -2.44 21.73
CA TYR A 177 5.78 -3.52 21.66
C TYR A 177 5.29 -3.82 20.24
N ILE A 178 5.20 -2.80 19.39
CA ILE A 178 4.71 -3.00 18.01
C ILE A 178 5.73 -3.66 17.08
N THR A 179 7.00 -3.82 17.48
CA THR A 179 8.09 -4.43 16.70
C THR A 179 8.12 -4.02 15.22
N ALA A 180 7.92 -2.73 14.97
CA ALA A 180 7.87 -2.16 13.63
C ALA A 180 8.85 -0.99 13.52
N PRO A 181 10.14 -1.23 13.20
CA PRO A 181 11.19 -0.22 13.21
C PRO A 181 10.87 1.04 12.39
N TRP A 182 10.17 0.87 11.26
CA TRP A 182 9.75 2.02 10.45
C TRP A 182 8.79 2.94 11.23
N TYR A 183 7.76 2.39 11.89
CA TYR A 183 6.82 3.19 12.68
C TYR A 183 7.52 3.86 13.85
N ASN A 184 8.34 3.10 14.60
CA ASN A 184 9.12 3.65 15.72
C ASN A 184 9.99 4.82 15.25
N ASN A 185 10.75 4.64 14.15
CA ASN A 185 11.58 5.68 13.60
C ASN A 185 10.76 6.89 13.12
N TYR A 186 9.68 6.66 12.38
CA TYR A 186 8.81 7.71 11.88
C TYR A 186 8.24 8.58 13.02
N TYR A 187 7.63 7.96 14.02
CA TYR A 187 7.02 8.68 15.15
C TYR A 187 8.05 9.31 16.08
N ASN A 188 9.29 8.81 16.13
CA ASN A 188 10.38 9.40 16.91
C ASN A 188 11.08 10.56 16.19
N THR A 189 11.07 10.61 14.85
CA THR A 189 11.85 11.59 14.08
C THR A 189 11.02 12.64 13.36
N GLN A 190 9.76 12.33 13.02
CA GLN A 190 8.90 13.21 12.26
C GLN A 190 8.02 14.13 13.10
N PHE A 191 7.99 13.92 14.41
CA PHE A 191 7.26 14.71 15.38
C PHE A 191 8.16 15.03 16.58
N THR A 192 8.06 16.25 17.11
CA THR A 192 8.83 16.70 18.27
C THR A 192 7.97 16.92 19.50
N GLY A 193 6.64 16.93 19.35
CA GLY A 193 5.73 17.04 20.48
C GLY A 193 4.28 16.94 20.13
N ILE A 194 3.46 16.61 21.11
CA ILE A 194 2.01 16.73 21.10
C ILE A 194 1.55 17.44 22.37
N THR A 195 0.64 18.39 22.22
CA THR A 195 0.06 19.16 23.34
C THR A 195 -1.45 18.97 23.37
N LYS A 196 -1.99 18.63 24.54
CA LYS A 196 -3.44 18.65 24.82
C LYS A 196 -3.80 19.95 25.52
N TYR A 197 -4.76 20.69 24.94
CA TYR A 197 -5.35 21.89 25.53
C TYR A 197 -6.76 21.61 26.11
N SER A 198 -7.45 20.66 25.53
CA SER A 198 -8.72 20.11 26.00
C SER A 198 -8.93 18.73 25.40
N ASP A 199 -10.03 18.07 25.69
CA ASP A 199 -10.37 16.78 25.06
C ASP A 199 -10.54 16.91 23.54
N TYR A 200 -10.84 18.11 23.03
CA TYR A 200 -11.11 18.38 21.62
C TYR A 200 -10.19 19.45 20.99
N LEU A 201 -9.06 19.75 21.63
CA LEU A 201 -8.04 20.64 21.05
C LEU A 201 -6.65 20.10 21.33
N ILE A 202 -5.95 19.76 20.27
CA ILE A 202 -4.55 19.32 20.31
C ILE A 202 -3.67 20.22 19.47
N ALA A 203 -2.38 20.18 19.72
CA ALA A 203 -1.38 20.71 18.80
C ALA A 203 -0.26 19.68 18.62
N VAL A 204 0.24 19.55 17.41
CA VAL A 204 1.35 18.64 17.07
C VAL A 204 2.50 19.44 16.51
N THR A 205 3.66 19.32 17.10
CA THR A 205 4.88 20.01 16.71
C THR A 205 5.76 19.11 15.86
N ILE A 206 6.28 19.65 14.76
CA ILE A 206 7.12 18.95 13.80
C ILE A 206 8.53 19.57 13.77
N PRO A 207 9.58 18.80 13.41
CA PRO A 207 10.93 19.31 13.42
C PRO A 207 11.18 20.38 12.35
N GLU A 208 10.56 20.24 11.16
CA GLU A 208 10.81 21.13 10.03
C GLU A 208 9.52 21.47 9.26
N LEU A 209 9.38 22.75 8.88
CA LEU A 209 8.30 23.18 8.00
C LEU A 209 8.48 22.62 6.59
N LYS A 210 7.36 22.43 5.91
CA LYS A 210 7.27 22.02 4.51
C LYS A 210 6.20 22.86 3.79
N PRO A 211 6.21 22.91 2.47
CA PRO A 211 5.15 23.60 1.72
C PRO A 211 3.73 23.15 2.09
N ASP A 212 3.58 21.88 2.50
CA ASP A 212 2.33 21.29 2.98
C ASP A 212 2.50 20.77 4.43
N THR A 213 2.97 21.62 5.32
CA THR A 213 3.25 21.30 6.73
C THR A 213 2.09 20.63 7.45
N ASP A 214 0.88 21.10 7.20
CA ASP A 214 -0.36 20.56 7.79
C ASP A 214 -0.66 19.13 7.34
N ALA A 215 -0.26 18.73 6.13
CA ALA A 215 -0.51 17.40 5.58
C ALA A 215 -0.03 16.27 6.50
N LYS A 216 1.14 16.44 7.10
CA LYS A 216 1.73 15.44 7.99
C LYS A 216 0.87 15.23 9.25
N VAL A 217 0.36 16.30 9.81
CA VAL A 217 -0.48 16.25 11.02
C VAL A 217 -1.90 15.82 10.67
N LEU A 218 -2.48 16.37 9.61
CA LEU A 218 -3.84 16.03 9.18
C LEU A 218 -3.96 14.58 8.72
N GLY A 219 -2.87 13.95 8.28
CA GLY A 219 -2.81 12.52 7.97
C GLY A 219 -2.79 11.58 9.19
N LEU A 220 -2.74 12.09 10.43
CA LEU A 220 -2.75 11.27 11.63
C LEU A 220 -4.14 10.65 11.85
N SER A 221 -4.16 9.32 12.01
CA SER A 221 -5.33 8.56 12.46
C SER A 221 -5.10 8.07 13.89
N PRO A 222 -6.07 8.19 14.80
CA PRO A 222 -5.93 7.74 16.17
C PRO A 222 -6.02 6.21 16.27
N LEU A 223 -5.50 5.66 17.35
CA LEU A 223 -5.68 4.27 17.76
C LEU A 223 -6.61 4.21 18.98
N PRO A 224 -7.56 3.24 19.04
CA PRO A 224 -8.54 3.16 20.12
C PRO A 224 -7.86 2.75 21.44
N ARG A 225 -7.60 3.74 22.30
CA ARG A 225 -6.93 3.56 23.59
C ARG A 225 -7.65 2.52 24.46
N HIS A 226 -8.95 2.56 24.49
CA HIS A 226 -9.79 1.65 25.30
C HIS A 226 -9.70 0.19 24.83
N PHE A 227 -9.43 -0.06 23.55
CA PHE A 227 -9.24 -1.40 22.99
C PHE A 227 -7.83 -1.93 23.26
N TYR A 228 -6.79 -1.08 23.13
CA TYR A 228 -5.39 -1.45 23.27
C TYR A 228 -4.86 -1.29 24.71
N ARG A 229 -5.70 -1.52 25.74
CA ARG A 229 -5.29 -1.40 27.14
C ARG A 229 -4.22 -2.41 27.59
N GLN A 230 -4.09 -3.51 26.85
CA GLN A 230 -3.27 -4.65 27.25
C GLN A 230 -2.13 -4.82 26.24
N VAL A 231 -1.12 -3.98 26.36
CA VAL A 231 0.04 -3.98 25.46
C VAL A 231 1.25 -4.54 26.21
N GLY A 232 1.91 -5.51 25.61
CA GLY A 232 3.11 -6.14 26.17
C GLY A 232 3.90 -6.83 25.06
N SER A 233 4.87 -7.65 25.45
CA SER A 233 5.70 -8.43 24.52
C SER A 233 4.92 -9.40 23.63
N ASP A 234 3.66 -9.68 23.98
CA ASP A 234 2.73 -10.53 23.24
C ASP A 234 1.71 -9.72 22.39
N PHE A 235 1.98 -8.42 22.17
CA PHE A 235 1.09 -7.53 21.41
C PHE A 235 0.72 -8.10 20.04
N ILE A 236 1.70 -8.68 19.34
CA ILE A 236 1.52 -9.21 17.98
C ILE A 236 0.49 -10.35 17.99
N GLU A 237 0.64 -11.32 18.89
CA GLU A 237 -0.23 -12.49 19.01
C GLU A 237 -1.58 -12.11 19.58
N ARG A 238 -1.61 -11.28 20.61
CA ARG A 238 -2.80 -10.85 21.34
C ARG A 238 -3.81 -10.14 20.43
N TYR A 239 -3.32 -9.27 19.54
CA TYR A 239 -4.17 -8.44 18.67
C TYR A 239 -4.25 -8.93 17.22
N GLN A 240 -3.62 -10.05 16.87
CA GLN A 240 -3.54 -10.52 15.49
C GLN A 240 -4.90 -10.69 14.81
N TRP A 241 -5.90 -11.19 15.54
CA TRP A 241 -7.24 -11.47 15.02
C TRP A 241 -8.36 -10.78 15.80
N ARG A 242 -8.02 -9.93 16.75
CA ARG A 242 -9.02 -9.10 17.43
C ARG A 242 -9.46 -7.97 16.51
N ILE A 243 -10.77 -7.76 16.45
CA ILE A 243 -11.40 -6.73 15.64
C ILE A 243 -11.39 -5.43 16.44
N ALA A 244 -10.56 -4.48 16.04
CA ALA A 244 -10.51 -3.17 16.68
C ALA A 244 -11.70 -2.31 16.25
N PRO A 245 -12.23 -1.45 17.14
CA PRO A 245 -13.14 -0.38 16.74
C PRO A 245 -12.51 0.50 15.66
N THR A 246 -13.33 0.97 14.72
CA THR A 246 -12.89 1.83 13.62
C THR A 246 -13.49 3.22 13.71
N THR A 247 -12.82 4.20 13.14
CA THR A 247 -13.35 5.56 12.93
C THR A 247 -14.17 5.67 11.65
N GLY A 248 -14.12 4.64 10.81
CA GLY A 248 -14.71 4.62 9.47
C GLY A 248 -16.14 4.04 9.42
N PRO A 249 -16.73 4.04 8.21
CA PRO A 249 -18.12 3.64 7.99
C PRO A 249 -18.37 2.14 8.01
N TYR A 250 -17.33 1.30 7.91
CA TYR A 250 -17.47 -0.15 7.83
C TYR A 250 -16.89 -0.85 9.05
N VAL A 251 -17.60 -1.87 9.53
CA VAL A 251 -17.20 -2.74 10.64
C VAL A 251 -17.11 -4.19 10.19
N ILE A 252 -16.27 -4.96 10.87
CA ILE A 252 -16.19 -6.42 10.73
C ILE A 252 -16.87 -7.04 11.95
N HIS A 253 -17.68 -8.09 11.77
CA HIS A 253 -18.18 -8.91 12.86
C HIS A 253 -17.46 -10.27 12.85
N GLU A 254 -17.26 -10.89 14.02
CA GLU A 254 -16.57 -12.20 14.12
C GLU A 254 -17.18 -13.28 13.21
N LYS A 255 -18.51 -13.33 13.14
CA LYS A 255 -19.25 -14.26 12.26
C LYS A 255 -18.95 -14.09 10.76
N ASP A 256 -18.48 -12.92 10.37
CA ASP A 256 -18.23 -12.52 8.98
C ASP A 256 -16.75 -12.72 8.57
N LEU A 257 -15.90 -13.14 9.51
CA LEU A 257 -14.51 -13.47 9.27
C LEU A 257 -14.35 -14.98 9.04
N LYS A 258 -14.26 -15.40 7.78
CA LYS A 258 -14.07 -16.80 7.39
C LYS A 258 -12.63 -17.01 6.95
N LYS A 259 -11.77 -17.43 7.89
CA LYS A 259 -10.32 -17.57 7.66
C LYS A 259 -10.00 -18.31 6.37
N GLY A 260 -9.10 -17.75 5.57
CA GLY A 260 -8.65 -18.27 4.28
C GLY A 260 -9.68 -18.16 3.15
N ARG A 261 -10.90 -17.68 3.38
CA ARG A 261 -11.98 -17.69 2.38
C ARG A 261 -12.55 -16.31 2.08
N SER A 262 -13.05 -15.61 3.11
CA SER A 262 -13.74 -14.34 2.90
C SER A 262 -13.80 -13.48 4.16
N VAL A 263 -13.98 -12.17 3.95
CA VAL A 263 -14.28 -11.18 4.97
C VAL A 263 -15.47 -10.35 4.48
N ARG A 264 -16.44 -10.11 5.37
CA ARG A 264 -17.53 -9.18 5.09
C ARG A 264 -17.34 -7.92 5.93
N LEU A 265 -17.40 -6.78 5.27
CA LEU A 265 -17.48 -5.46 5.87
C LEU A 265 -18.94 -5.02 5.85
N SER A 266 -19.47 -4.62 6.99
CA SER A 266 -20.86 -4.15 7.12
C SER A 266 -20.87 -2.66 7.41
N ARG A 267 -21.68 -1.87 6.67
CA ARG A 267 -21.80 -0.44 6.89
C ARG A 267 -22.45 -0.18 8.25
N ASN A 268 -21.82 0.70 9.02
CA ASN A 268 -22.39 1.21 10.27
C ASN A 268 -23.41 2.32 9.93
N PRO A 269 -24.72 2.09 10.09
CA PRO A 269 -25.72 3.10 9.79
C PRO A 269 -25.68 4.31 10.73
N GLN A 270 -25.04 4.15 11.89
CA GLN A 270 -24.86 5.20 12.90
C GLN A 270 -23.48 5.85 12.81
N TRP A 271 -22.78 5.69 11.69
CA TRP A 271 -21.48 6.33 11.54
C TRP A 271 -21.62 7.87 11.60
N TRP A 272 -20.91 8.47 12.55
CA TRP A 272 -21.05 9.87 12.93
C TRP A 272 -20.82 10.86 11.78
N ALA A 273 -19.95 10.54 10.82
CA ALA A 273 -19.66 11.39 9.66
C ALA A 273 -20.62 11.18 8.48
N GLY A 274 -21.55 10.22 8.55
CA GLY A 274 -22.37 9.78 7.42
C GLY A 274 -23.23 10.86 6.75
N ASN A 275 -23.58 11.94 7.47
CA ASN A 275 -24.35 13.07 6.94
C ASN A 275 -23.52 14.33 6.70
N LYS A 276 -22.20 14.31 6.99
CA LYS A 276 -21.33 15.47 6.77
C LYS A 276 -21.04 15.68 5.28
N LYS A 277 -20.84 16.93 4.87
CA LYS A 277 -20.77 17.41 3.47
C LYS A 277 -19.90 16.51 2.57
N GLN A 278 -18.69 16.18 2.99
CA GLN A 278 -17.73 15.44 2.15
C GLN A 278 -17.93 13.92 2.18
N TRP A 279 -18.85 13.41 3.02
CA TRP A 279 -19.01 11.98 3.30
C TRP A 279 -20.37 11.43 2.92
N ARG A 280 -21.42 12.26 2.84
CA ARG A 280 -22.80 11.82 2.69
C ARG A 280 -23.10 11.03 1.42
N TYR A 281 -22.35 11.23 0.34
CA TYR A 281 -22.53 10.53 -0.93
C TYR A 281 -21.47 9.46 -1.19
N ARG A 282 -20.73 9.08 -0.16
CA ARG A 282 -19.72 8.02 -0.17
C ARG A 282 -20.15 6.84 0.70
N TYR A 283 -19.45 5.71 0.55
CA TYR A 283 -19.72 4.50 1.32
C TYR A 283 -21.21 4.07 1.27
N ASN A 284 -21.70 3.93 0.03
CA ASN A 284 -23.13 3.78 -0.22
C ASN A 284 -23.64 2.35 -0.04
N VAL A 285 -22.79 1.32 -0.22
CA VAL A 285 -23.19 -0.08 -0.11
C VAL A 285 -23.32 -0.51 1.37
N ASP A 286 -24.32 -1.36 1.69
CA ASP A 286 -24.52 -1.86 3.06
C ASP A 286 -23.49 -2.90 3.46
N ALA A 287 -22.98 -3.66 2.47
CA ALA A 287 -21.98 -4.65 2.74
C ALA A 287 -20.99 -4.82 1.57
N ILE A 288 -19.71 -5.00 1.91
CA ILE A 288 -18.67 -5.36 0.96
C ILE A 288 -18.23 -6.78 1.30
N ASN A 289 -18.46 -7.71 0.38
CA ASN A 289 -18.10 -9.12 0.53
C ASN A 289 -16.78 -9.38 -0.20
N LEU A 290 -15.71 -9.51 0.57
CA LEU A 290 -14.37 -9.76 0.06
C LEU A 290 -14.13 -11.27 -0.01
N THR A 291 -13.96 -11.81 -1.22
CA THR A 291 -13.72 -13.24 -1.44
C THR A 291 -12.28 -13.46 -1.91
N VAL A 292 -11.60 -14.45 -1.34
CA VAL A 292 -10.23 -14.80 -1.74
C VAL A 292 -10.27 -15.56 -3.06
N ILE A 293 -9.71 -14.95 -4.10
CA ILE A 293 -9.49 -15.57 -5.41
C ILE A 293 -8.08 -15.22 -5.85
N ARG A 294 -7.17 -16.19 -5.81
CA ARG A 294 -5.74 -15.96 -6.11
C ARG A 294 -5.45 -15.81 -7.59
N ASP A 295 -6.14 -16.59 -8.39
CA ASP A 295 -5.94 -16.68 -9.83
C ASP A 295 -6.77 -15.64 -10.58
N THR A 296 -6.15 -14.86 -11.47
CA THR A 296 -6.80 -13.77 -12.20
C THR A 296 -7.80 -14.32 -13.25
N ALA A 297 -7.55 -15.49 -13.84
CA ALA A 297 -8.49 -16.08 -14.78
C ALA A 297 -9.78 -16.54 -14.06
N LYS A 298 -9.64 -17.12 -12.86
CA LYS A 298 -10.80 -17.46 -12.00
C LYS A 298 -11.55 -16.23 -11.51
N GLU A 299 -10.86 -15.12 -11.24
CA GLU A 299 -11.50 -13.83 -10.95
C GLU A 299 -12.36 -13.37 -12.13
N PHE A 300 -11.79 -13.43 -13.34
CA PHE A 300 -12.51 -13.05 -14.55
C PHE A 300 -13.75 -13.94 -14.80
N GLU A 301 -13.62 -15.25 -14.63
CA GLU A 301 -14.77 -16.17 -14.73
C GLU A 301 -15.84 -15.86 -13.68
N ALA A 302 -15.47 -15.57 -12.44
CA ALA A 302 -16.39 -15.17 -11.38
C ALA A 302 -17.11 -13.86 -11.72
N PHE A 303 -16.40 -12.90 -12.31
CA PHE A 303 -16.97 -11.66 -12.81
C PHE A 303 -17.99 -11.93 -13.94
N LYS A 304 -17.65 -12.75 -14.93
CA LYS A 304 -18.56 -13.09 -16.04
C LYS A 304 -19.83 -13.81 -15.57
N ARG A 305 -19.79 -14.56 -14.48
CA ARG A 305 -20.99 -15.18 -13.87
C ARG A 305 -21.81 -14.22 -13.03
N GLY A 306 -21.28 -13.04 -12.67
CA GLY A 306 -21.92 -12.08 -11.75
C GLY A 306 -21.68 -12.39 -10.27
N ASP A 307 -20.72 -13.24 -9.94
CA ASP A 307 -20.28 -13.53 -8.55
C ASP A 307 -19.44 -12.37 -7.97
N ILE A 308 -18.88 -11.55 -8.87
CA ILE A 308 -18.13 -10.32 -8.58
C ILE A 308 -18.76 -9.18 -9.37
N ASP A 309 -18.97 -8.03 -8.74
CA ASP A 309 -19.70 -6.92 -9.33
C ASP A 309 -18.85 -6.05 -10.27
N GLN A 310 -17.53 -6.01 -10.06
CA GLN A 310 -16.61 -5.21 -10.85
C GLN A 310 -15.20 -5.80 -10.86
N ILE A 311 -14.45 -5.53 -11.93
CA ILE A 311 -13.11 -6.05 -12.16
C ILE A 311 -12.20 -4.99 -12.78
N SER A 312 -10.92 -5.02 -12.42
CA SER A 312 -9.88 -4.26 -13.11
C SER A 312 -9.53 -4.92 -14.44
N LEU A 313 -9.54 -4.13 -15.52
CA LEU A 313 -9.18 -4.56 -16.88
C LEU A 313 -7.91 -3.86 -17.37
N ASN A 314 -7.01 -3.51 -16.45
CA ASN A 314 -5.78 -2.78 -16.79
C ASN A 314 -4.85 -3.60 -17.70
N LEU A 315 -4.81 -4.93 -17.54
CA LEU A 315 -4.03 -5.80 -18.42
C LEU A 315 -4.64 -5.78 -19.84
N ALA A 316 -3.78 -5.54 -20.82
CA ALA A 316 -4.17 -5.41 -22.22
C ALA A 316 -4.94 -6.62 -22.75
N GLU A 317 -4.51 -7.85 -22.39
CA GLU A 317 -5.21 -9.08 -22.73
C GLU A 317 -6.67 -9.08 -22.28
N TYR A 318 -6.94 -8.67 -21.03
CA TYR A 318 -8.30 -8.67 -20.49
C TYR A 318 -9.19 -7.60 -21.11
N TRP A 319 -8.61 -6.43 -21.42
CA TRP A 319 -9.36 -5.33 -22.06
C TRP A 319 -9.70 -5.61 -23.52
N HIS A 320 -8.72 -6.12 -24.29
CA HIS A 320 -8.83 -6.24 -25.74
C HIS A 320 -9.32 -7.61 -26.20
N GLU A 321 -8.99 -8.71 -25.48
CA GLU A 321 -9.25 -10.07 -25.95
C GLU A 321 -10.24 -10.84 -25.07
N LYS A 322 -10.12 -10.78 -23.73
CA LYS A 322 -11.02 -11.54 -22.85
C LYS A 322 -12.38 -10.86 -22.69
N LEU A 323 -12.43 -9.51 -22.72
CA LEU A 323 -13.66 -8.74 -22.68
C LEU A 323 -13.64 -7.66 -23.78
N PRO A 324 -13.64 -8.05 -25.08
CA PRO A 324 -13.70 -7.10 -26.18
C PRO A 324 -15.06 -6.39 -26.20
N ASP A 325 -15.15 -5.28 -26.94
CA ASP A 325 -16.40 -4.49 -27.01
C ASP A 325 -17.56 -5.25 -27.66
N ASN A 326 -17.28 -6.27 -28.49
CA ASN A 326 -18.26 -7.17 -29.08
C ASN A 326 -18.53 -8.44 -28.25
N ASP A 327 -17.99 -8.55 -27.02
CA ASP A 327 -18.39 -9.63 -26.11
C ASP A 327 -19.91 -9.59 -25.88
N PRO A 328 -20.63 -10.73 -25.89
CA PRO A 328 -22.10 -10.75 -25.79
C PRO A 328 -22.67 -9.97 -24.60
N ASP A 329 -22.05 -10.05 -23.40
CA ASP A 329 -22.55 -9.35 -22.25
C ASP A 329 -22.26 -7.83 -22.32
N VAL A 330 -21.16 -7.42 -22.98
CA VAL A 330 -20.83 -6.02 -23.23
C VAL A 330 -21.73 -5.45 -24.33
N ALA A 331 -21.90 -6.16 -25.43
CA ALA A 331 -22.75 -5.76 -26.56
C ALA A 331 -24.22 -5.62 -26.13
N ALA A 332 -24.70 -6.51 -25.25
CA ALA A 332 -26.05 -6.44 -24.70
C ALA A 332 -26.17 -5.34 -23.60
N GLY A 333 -25.08 -4.75 -23.14
CA GLY A 333 -25.07 -3.72 -22.10
C GLY A 333 -25.34 -4.25 -20.69
N TYR A 334 -25.11 -5.54 -20.43
CA TYR A 334 -25.13 -6.11 -19.07
C TYR A 334 -23.86 -5.76 -18.33
N ILE A 335 -22.73 -5.71 -19.03
CA ILE A 335 -21.42 -5.26 -18.54
C ILE A 335 -21.09 -3.93 -19.22
N GLU A 336 -20.72 -2.94 -18.42
CA GLU A 336 -20.22 -1.65 -18.89
C GLU A 336 -18.68 -1.61 -18.73
N LYS A 337 -18.01 -1.02 -19.72
CA LYS A 337 -16.55 -0.81 -19.70
C LYS A 337 -16.24 0.67 -19.54
N LYS A 338 -15.22 0.98 -18.72
CA LYS A 338 -14.78 2.36 -18.45
C LYS A 338 -13.27 2.49 -18.51
N VAL A 339 -12.83 3.59 -19.13
CA VAL A 339 -11.43 4.05 -19.07
C VAL A 339 -11.43 5.42 -18.41
N PHE A 340 -10.55 5.65 -17.48
CA PHE A 340 -10.35 6.97 -16.89
C PHE A 340 -8.87 7.25 -16.65
N TYR A 341 -8.54 8.53 -16.62
CA TYR A 341 -7.19 9.05 -16.44
C TYR A 341 -7.10 9.82 -15.13
N ASN A 342 -5.90 9.89 -14.55
CA ASN A 342 -5.61 10.72 -13.40
C ASN A 342 -4.21 11.33 -13.49
N GLN A 343 -3.91 12.27 -12.60
CA GLN A 343 -2.61 12.94 -12.49
C GLN A 343 -1.88 12.59 -11.19
N LYS A 344 -2.22 11.44 -10.59
CA LYS A 344 -1.50 10.94 -9.42
C LYS A 344 -0.06 10.56 -9.82
N PRO A 345 0.94 10.77 -8.96
CA PRO A 345 2.28 10.23 -9.17
C PRO A 345 2.27 8.75 -9.52
N ARG A 346 3.16 8.33 -10.40
CA ARG A 346 3.13 6.97 -10.95
C ARG A 346 3.87 5.99 -10.06
N PRO A 347 3.30 4.83 -9.74
CA PRO A 347 4.05 3.76 -9.09
C PRO A 347 5.25 3.35 -9.95
N PRO A 348 6.47 3.33 -9.40
CA PRO A 348 7.67 2.98 -10.16
C PRO A 348 7.80 1.46 -10.31
N TYR A 349 7.05 0.87 -11.24
CA TYR A 349 7.24 -0.53 -11.60
C TYR A 349 8.63 -0.72 -12.20
N GLY A 350 9.43 -1.60 -11.64
CA GLY A 350 10.77 -1.86 -12.11
C GLY A 350 11.48 -2.95 -11.30
N LEU A 351 12.77 -3.15 -11.60
CA LEU A 351 13.58 -4.08 -10.83
C LEU A 351 14.39 -3.31 -9.78
N TRP A 352 14.18 -3.65 -8.53
CA TRP A 352 14.88 -3.14 -7.36
C TRP A 352 16.05 -4.07 -7.06
N ILE A 353 17.27 -3.58 -7.25
CA ILE A 353 18.51 -4.35 -7.08
C ILE A 353 19.04 -4.12 -5.68
N ASN A 354 19.20 -5.19 -4.92
CA ASN A 354 19.76 -5.12 -3.59
C ASN A 354 21.31 -5.06 -3.64
N THR A 355 21.87 -3.89 -3.43
CA THR A 355 23.31 -3.66 -3.50
C THR A 355 24.09 -4.24 -2.33
N SER A 356 23.44 -4.86 -1.34
CA SER A 356 24.11 -5.59 -0.26
C SER A 356 24.41 -7.05 -0.62
N GLN A 357 23.88 -7.54 -1.75
CA GLN A 357 24.11 -8.90 -2.19
C GLN A 357 25.44 -8.99 -2.98
N PRO A 358 26.13 -10.14 -2.91
CA PRO A 358 27.38 -10.36 -3.64
C PRO A 358 27.23 -10.03 -5.13
N MET A 359 28.24 -9.41 -5.71
CA MET A 359 28.32 -8.93 -7.10
C MET A 359 27.38 -7.75 -7.40
N LEU A 360 26.22 -7.63 -6.76
CA LEU A 360 25.29 -6.51 -6.99
C LEU A 360 25.76 -5.18 -6.38
N ASP A 361 26.79 -5.17 -5.55
CA ASP A 361 27.54 -4.00 -5.12
C ASP A 361 28.43 -3.41 -6.22
N GLU A 362 28.77 -4.19 -7.26
CA GLU A 362 29.58 -3.77 -8.40
C GLU A 362 28.77 -2.94 -9.40
N LEU A 363 29.20 -1.71 -9.67
CA LEU A 363 28.49 -0.79 -10.58
C LEU A 363 28.33 -1.38 -11.99
N ASN A 364 29.42 -1.99 -12.54
CA ASN A 364 29.39 -2.55 -13.89
C ASN A 364 28.37 -3.70 -14.02
N ILE A 365 28.18 -4.51 -12.97
CA ILE A 365 27.13 -5.54 -12.95
C ILE A 365 25.75 -4.89 -13.06
N ARG A 366 25.46 -3.88 -12.25
CA ARG A 366 24.16 -3.19 -12.29
C ARG A 366 23.90 -2.49 -13.62
N LEU A 367 24.90 -1.84 -14.20
CA LEU A 367 24.78 -1.20 -15.52
C LEU A 367 24.59 -2.23 -16.64
N GLY A 368 25.26 -3.38 -16.54
CA GLY A 368 25.05 -4.51 -17.43
C GLY A 368 23.62 -5.07 -17.32
N ILE A 369 23.11 -5.24 -16.10
CA ILE A 369 21.71 -5.65 -15.84
C ILE A 369 20.74 -4.65 -16.50
N GLN A 370 20.95 -3.34 -16.35
CA GLN A 370 20.08 -2.34 -16.95
C GLN A 370 20.05 -2.43 -18.48
N SER A 371 21.22 -2.66 -19.11
CA SER A 371 21.34 -2.80 -20.56
C SER A 371 20.83 -4.16 -21.07
N ALA A 372 20.83 -5.20 -20.24
CA ALA A 372 20.29 -6.53 -20.57
C ALA A 372 18.76 -6.66 -20.33
N THR A 373 18.11 -5.63 -19.75
CA THR A 373 16.69 -5.69 -19.39
C THR A 373 15.83 -5.03 -20.46
N HIS A 374 15.05 -5.82 -21.20
CA HIS A 374 14.31 -5.39 -22.40
C HIS A 374 12.85 -4.96 -22.07
N TRP A 375 12.68 -3.90 -21.27
CA TRP A 375 11.37 -3.39 -20.92
C TRP A 375 10.53 -2.91 -22.11
N GLN A 376 11.17 -2.40 -23.19
CA GLN A 376 10.40 -1.97 -24.38
C GLN A 376 9.68 -3.17 -25.01
N LEU A 377 10.34 -4.34 -25.10
CA LEU A 377 9.68 -5.55 -25.61
C LEU A 377 8.47 -5.95 -24.76
N VAL A 378 8.58 -5.85 -23.43
CA VAL A 378 7.44 -6.09 -22.52
C VAL A 378 6.30 -5.12 -22.81
N ILE A 379 6.60 -3.82 -22.99
CA ILE A 379 5.58 -2.80 -23.31
C ILE A 379 4.90 -3.13 -24.64
N ASP A 380 5.68 -3.45 -25.68
CA ASP A 380 5.15 -3.65 -27.03
C ASP A 380 4.38 -4.98 -27.16
N LYS A 381 4.87 -6.06 -26.51
CA LYS A 381 4.30 -7.40 -26.69
C LYS A 381 3.29 -7.77 -25.60
N PHE A 382 3.66 -7.67 -24.34
CA PHE A 382 2.79 -8.05 -23.23
C PHE A 382 1.69 -6.99 -22.98
N PHE A 383 2.07 -5.70 -22.96
CA PHE A 383 1.13 -4.60 -22.76
C PHE A 383 0.57 -4.00 -24.05
N ARG A 384 0.91 -4.53 -25.23
CA ARG A 384 0.42 -4.12 -26.56
C ARG A 384 0.57 -2.62 -26.84
N GLY A 385 1.62 -1.99 -26.27
CA GLY A 385 1.86 -0.56 -26.39
C GLY A 385 0.98 0.32 -25.50
N ASP A 386 0.11 -0.26 -24.67
CA ASP A 386 -0.78 0.51 -23.78
C ASP A 386 -0.03 1.28 -22.68
N TYR A 387 1.10 0.73 -22.22
CA TYR A 387 1.90 1.31 -21.13
C TYR A 387 3.08 2.14 -21.65
N GLN A 388 3.62 2.97 -20.77
CA GLN A 388 4.75 3.83 -21.12
C GLN A 388 5.99 3.46 -20.27
N ARG A 389 7.16 3.72 -20.84
CA ARG A 389 8.45 3.50 -20.16
C ARG A 389 8.64 4.52 -19.07
N LEU A 390 8.93 4.10 -17.84
CA LEU A 390 9.43 4.97 -16.77
C LEU A 390 10.81 5.49 -17.11
N ALA A 391 11.10 6.73 -16.77
CA ALA A 391 12.44 7.31 -16.85
C ALA A 391 13.22 7.09 -15.55
N THR A 392 12.59 7.31 -14.40
CA THR A 392 13.18 7.22 -13.06
C THR A 392 12.17 6.65 -12.05
N ALA A 393 12.61 6.41 -10.82
CA ALA A 393 11.74 6.01 -9.72
C ALA A 393 10.80 7.13 -9.22
N ASN A 394 11.02 8.38 -9.63
CA ASN A 394 10.29 9.56 -9.16
C ASN A 394 9.51 10.27 -10.28
N ASP A 395 9.05 9.52 -11.28
CA ASP A 395 8.21 10.07 -12.33
C ASP A 395 6.81 10.43 -11.80
N GLY A 396 6.19 11.48 -12.40
CA GLY A 396 4.84 11.90 -12.10
C GLY A 396 4.71 12.94 -10.98
N TYR A 397 5.83 13.44 -10.44
CA TYR A 397 5.83 14.53 -9.46
C TYR A 397 5.99 15.93 -10.10
N GLY A 398 5.56 16.07 -11.37
CA GLY A 398 5.63 17.35 -12.07
C GLY A 398 7.03 17.93 -12.07
N LYS A 399 7.21 19.16 -11.59
CA LYS A 399 8.51 19.87 -11.55
C LYS A 399 9.59 19.18 -10.70
N PHE A 400 9.22 18.32 -9.75
CA PHE A 400 10.18 17.56 -8.95
C PHE A 400 10.75 16.34 -9.70
N SER A 401 10.07 15.85 -10.74
CA SER A 401 10.61 14.82 -11.62
C SER A 401 11.72 15.40 -12.49
N HIS A 402 12.82 14.67 -12.67
CA HIS A 402 13.96 15.17 -13.44
C HIS A 402 13.62 15.30 -14.94
N PRO A 403 13.77 16.47 -15.58
CA PRO A 403 13.21 16.72 -16.91
C PRO A 403 13.91 15.98 -18.06
N SER A 404 15.18 15.57 -17.88
CA SER A 404 16.00 15.02 -18.98
C SER A 404 16.53 13.61 -18.74
N LEU A 405 16.46 13.07 -17.51
CA LEU A 405 16.88 11.68 -17.29
C LEU A 405 15.97 10.72 -18.05
N LYS A 406 16.56 9.67 -18.62
CA LYS A 406 15.87 8.59 -19.33
C LYS A 406 16.36 7.24 -18.81
N ALA A 407 15.48 6.25 -18.82
CA ALA A 407 15.91 4.87 -18.59
C ALA A 407 16.92 4.43 -19.64
N ARG A 408 17.90 3.64 -19.22
CA ARG A 408 18.85 3.03 -20.14
C ARG A 408 18.12 2.10 -21.10
N GLN A 409 18.56 2.12 -22.35
CA GLN A 409 17.98 1.29 -23.39
C GLN A 409 18.53 -0.14 -23.33
N PHE A 410 17.77 -1.10 -23.83
CA PHE A 410 18.25 -2.45 -24.04
C PHE A 410 19.32 -2.46 -25.13
N ASP A 411 20.51 -2.96 -24.79
CA ASP A 411 21.66 -3.07 -25.68
C ASP A 411 22.54 -4.23 -25.21
N ILE A 412 22.46 -5.34 -25.94
CA ILE A 412 23.22 -6.56 -25.61
C ILE A 412 24.74 -6.31 -25.66
N LYS A 413 25.23 -5.54 -26.64
CA LYS A 413 26.65 -5.26 -26.77
C LYS A 413 27.14 -4.45 -25.57
N LEU A 414 26.43 -3.41 -25.21
CA LEU A 414 26.77 -2.59 -24.07
C LEU A 414 26.66 -3.38 -22.75
N ALA A 415 25.69 -4.29 -22.62
CA ALA A 415 25.60 -5.19 -21.46
C ALA A 415 26.83 -6.09 -21.34
N LEU A 416 27.26 -6.70 -22.46
CA LEU A 416 28.46 -7.53 -22.51
C LEU A 416 29.73 -6.73 -22.17
N ASP A 417 29.85 -5.49 -22.65
CA ASP A 417 30.97 -4.61 -22.31
C ASP A 417 31.04 -4.29 -20.79
N TYR A 418 29.90 -4.08 -20.17
CA TYR A 418 29.83 -3.89 -18.71
C TYR A 418 30.17 -5.16 -17.95
N PHE A 419 29.62 -6.31 -18.34
CA PHE A 419 29.94 -7.58 -17.71
C PHE A 419 31.41 -7.97 -17.86
N ALA A 420 31.99 -7.70 -19.01
CA ALA A 420 33.42 -7.91 -19.24
C ALA A 420 34.28 -7.04 -18.31
N LYS A 421 33.93 -5.76 -18.08
CA LYS A 421 34.58 -4.88 -17.09
C LYS A 421 34.47 -5.41 -15.65
N ALA A 422 33.47 -6.22 -15.38
CA ALA A 422 33.29 -6.90 -14.10
C ALA A 422 33.94 -8.31 -14.08
N GLY A 423 34.68 -8.68 -15.10
CA GLY A 423 35.44 -9.95 -15.19
C GLY A 423 34.66 -11.13 -15.77
N PHE A 424 33.46 -10.92 -16.28
CA PHE A 424 32.62 -11.97 -16.90
C PHE A 424 32.90 -12.04 -18.42
N ASN A 425 33.91 -12.82 -18.79
CA ASN A 425 34.43 -12.86 -20.16
C ASN A 425 34.24 -14.22 -20.86
N GLN A 426 33.80 -15.22 -20.16
CA GLN A 426 33.62 -16.58 -20.68
C GLN A 426 32.17 -17.00 -20.62
N ARG A 427 31.73 -17.78 -21.62
CA ARG A 427 30.39 -18.42 -21.57
C ARG A 427 30.56 -19.90 -21.26
N ASN A 428 29.75 -20.38 -20.33
CA ASN A 428 29.68 -21.82 -20.07
C ASN A 428 28.85 -22.57 -21.14
N SER A 429 28.69 -23.87 -20.98
CA SER A 429 27.91 -24.72 -21.90
C SER A 429 26.45 -24.34 -22.06
N GLU A 430 25.89 -23.59 -21.08
CA GLU A 430 24.50 -23.09 -21.09
C GLU A 430 24.41 -21.67 -21.70
N GLY A 431 25.53 -21.08 -22.11
CA GLY A 431 25.58 -19.74 -22.69
C GLY A 431 25.62 -18.62 -21.66
N ILE A 432 25.69 -18.94 -20.36
CA ILE A 432 25.76 -17.96 -19.27
C ILE A 432 27.22 -17.50 -19.07
N LEU A 433 27.39 -16.22 -18.78
CA LEU A 433 28.70 -15.65 -18.51
C LEU A 433 29.25 -16.10 -17.16
N GLU A 434 30.55 -16.36 -17.14
CA GLU A 434 31.33 -16.76 -15.96
C GLU A 434 32.63 -15.96 -15.85
N ARG A 435 33.09 -15.80 -14.60
CA ARG A 435 34.45 -15.36 -14.26
C ARG A 435 35.43 -16.53 -14.38
N SER A 436 36.70 -16.21 -14.38
CA SER A 436 37.77 -17.22 -14.45
C SER A 436 37.80 -18.21 -13.28
N ASP A 437 37.18 -17.86 -12.15
CA ASP A 437 37.03 -18.72 -10.98
C ASP A 437 35.78 -19.62 -11.03
N GLY A 438 34.99 -19.57 -12.12
CA GLY A 438 33.76 -20.32 -12.31
C GLY A 438 32.51 -19.63 -11.72
N THR A 439 32.64 -18.40 -11.18
CA THR A 439 31.48 -17.64 -10.68
C THR A 439 30.54 -17.31 -11.83
N ARG A 440 29.28 -17.78 -11.75
CA ARG A 440 28.25 -17.52 -12.79
C ARG A 440 27.58 -16.17 -12.61
N LEU A 441 27.27 -15.53 -13.75
CA LEU A 441 26.45 -14.32 -13.77
C LEU A 441 24.97 -14.69 -13.66
N SER A 442 24.53 -14.95 -12.43
CA SER A 442 23.22 -15.54 -12.14
C SER A 442 22.60 -14.90 -10.88
N PHE A 443 21.36 -14.43 -11.02
CA PHE A 443 20.63 -13.78 -9.95
C PHE A 443 19.19 -14.28 -9.86
N THR A 444 18.61 -14.24 -8.64
CA THR A 444 17.20 -14.52 -8.44
C THR A 444 16.39 -13.26 -8.74
N LEU A 445 15.43 -13.38 -9.67
CA LEU A 445 14.44 -12.35 -9.98
C LEU A 445 13.11 -12.73 -9.31
N SER A 446 12.83 -12.12 -8.17
CA SER A 446 11.63 -12.39 -7.38
C SER A 446 10.52 -11.39 -7.63
N SER A 447 9.26 -11.78 -7.40
CA SER A 447 8.09 -10.90 -7.44
C SER A 447 6.95 -11.42 -6.58
N GLY A 448 6.10 -10.51 -6.10
CA GLY A 448 4.81 -10.81 -5.48
C GLY A 448 3.61 -10.72 -6.45
N TYR A 449 3.84 -10.53 -7.76
CA TYR A 449 2.78 -10.32 -8.77
C TYR A 449 2.63 -11.55 -9.68
N GLU A 450 1.78 -12.50 -9.27
CA GLU A 450 1.47 -13.69 -10.08
C GLU A 450 0.94 -13.33 -11.49
N SER A 451 0.10 -12.30 -11.59
CA SER A 451 -0.48 -11.84 -12.87
C SER A 451 0.53 -11.27 -13.86
N LEU A 452 1.76 -11.00 -13.41
CA LEU A 452 2.85 -10.45 -14.23
C LEU A 452 4.03 -11.42 -14.37
N LYS A 453 3.86 -12.71 -14.07
CA LYS A 453 4.94 -13.71 -14.19
C LYS A 453 5.51 -13.81 -15.62
N ASP A 454 4.66 -13.65 -16.63
CA ASP A 454 5.09 -13.71 -18.01
C ASP A 454 6.00 -12.54 -18.40
N VAL A 455 5.85 -11.38 -17.74
CA VAL A 455 6.79 -10.26 -17.85
C VAL A 455 8.20 -10.72 -17.42
N LEU A 456 8.30 -11.42 -16.29
CA LEU A 456 9.58 -11.92 -15.78
C LEU A 456 10.19 -12.96 -16.74
N THR A 457 9.37 -13.78 -17.38
CA THR A 457 9.81 -14.75 -18.37
C THR A 457 10.41 -14.06 -19.59
N ILE A 458 9.76 -13.03 -20.12
CA ILE A 458 10.31 -12.22 -21.23
C ILE A 458 11.65 -11.60 -20.83
N LEU A 459 11.73 -11.00 -19.64
CA LEU A 459 12.99 -10.39 -19.17
C LEU A 459 14.11 -11.41 -19.01
N LYS A 460 13.80 -12.61 -18.51
CA LYS A 460 14.75 -13.73 -18.40
C LYS A 460 15.31 -14.14 -19.76
N GLU A 461 14.42 -14.36 -20.74
CA GLU A 461 14.82 -14.78 -22.07
C GLU A 461 15.67 -13.73 -22.79
N GLU A 462 15.34 -12.46 -22.65
CA GLU A 462 16.11 -11.37 -23.22
C GLU A 462 17.49 -11.19 -22.53
N ALA A 463 17.53 -11.28 -21.19
CA ALA A 463 18.79 -11.20 -20.43
C ALA A 463 19.75 -12.35 -20.76
N ALA A 464 19.25 -13.55 -21.03
CA ALA A 464 20.07 -14.71 -21.42
C ALA A 464 20.86 -14.46 -22.73
N LYS A 465 20.36 -13.63 -23.65
CA LYS A 465 21.09 -13.23 -24.87
C LYS A 465 22.39 -12.48 -24.54
N ALA A 466 22.39 -11.72 -23.45
CA ALA A 466 23.58 -11.07 -22.90
C ALA A 466 24.38 -11.97 -21.92
N GLY A 467 24.04 -13.25 -21.81
CA GLY A 467 24.71 -14.18 -20.88
C GLY A 467 24.38 -14.02 -19.43
N LEU A 468 23.32 -13.27 -19.12
CA LEU A 468 22.80 -13.08 -17.76
C LEU A 468 21.68 -14.08 -17.47
N GLU A 469 21.83 -14.88 -16.42
CA GLU A 469 20.80 -15.80 -15.97
C GLU A 469 19.88 -15.17 -14.90
N TYR A 470 18.58 -15.18 -15.14
CA TYR A 470 17.56 -14.93 -14.11
C TYR A 470 16.88 -16.22 -13.67
N ARG A 471 16.95 -16.52 -12.38
CA ARG A 471 16.14 -17.57 -11.74
C ARG A 471 14.86 -16.91 -11.21
N ILE A 472 13.73 -17.19 -11.87
CA ILE A 472 12.44 -16.58 -11.51
C ILE A 472 11.89 -17.22 -10.24
N GLU A 473 11.44 -16.37 -9.30
CA GLU A 473 10.76 -16.77 -8.08
C GLU A 473 9.50 -15.91 -7.89
N VAL A 474 8.33 -16.50 -8.05
CA VAL A 474 7.04 -15.84 -7.80
C VAL A 474 6.51 -16.29 -6.46
N LEU A 475 6.26 -15.34 -5.58
CA LEU A 475 5.77 -15.53 -4.21
C LEU A 475 4.37 -14.93 -4.07
N ASP A 476 3.66 -15.28 -2.98
CA ASP A 476 2.50 -14.47 -2.61
C ASP A 476 2.94 -13.05 -2.21
N GLY A 477 2.05 -12.06 -2.38
CA GLY A 477 2.39 -10.64 -2.20
C GLY A 477 2.98 -10.33 -0.83
N THR A 478 2.50 -10.96 0.24
CA THR A 478 3.01 -10.72 1.60
C THR A 478 4.38 -11.38 1.83
N SER A 479 4.57 -12.60 1.35
CA SER A 479 5.87 -13.28 1.43
C SER A 479 6.94 -12.60 0.58
N GLY A 480 6.58 -12.14 -0.63
CA GLY A 480 7.46 -11.35 -1.48
C GLY A 480 7.89 -10.05 -0.80
N TRP A 481 6.93 -9.32 -0.20
CA TRP A 481 7.24 -8.10 0.53
C TRP A 481 8.12 -8.34 1.76
N LYS A 482 7.84 -9.40 2.54
CA LYS A 482 8.69 -9.79 3.69
C LYS A 482 10.12 -10.07 3.27
N LYS A 483 10.32 -10.87 2.21
CA LYS A 483 11.65 -11.17 1.66
C LYS A 483 12.44 -9.92 1.34
N VAL A 484 11.79 -8.93 0.73
CA VAL A 484 12.40 -7.65 0.37
C VAL A 484 12.73 -6.81 1.59
N GLN A 485 11.83 -6.72 2.57
CA GLN A 485 12.08 -5.99 3.81
C GLN A 485 13.22 -6.61 4.64
N GLU A 486 13.37 -7.93 4.58
CA GLU A 486 14.48 -8.65 5.20
C GLU A 486 15.79 -8.61 4.39
N LYS A 487 15.81 -7.89 3.25
CA LYS A 487 16.98 -7.75 2.35
C LYS A 487 17.51 -9.10 1.83
N GLN A 488 16.62 -10.08 1.63
CA GLN A 488 16.97 -11.44 1.16
C GLN A 488 16.79 -11.65 -0.35
N HIS A 489 16.46 -10.59 -1.09
CA HIS A 489 16.35 -10.63 -2.56
C HIS A 489 17.65 -10.21 -3.23
N ASP A 490 17.89 -10.72 -4.44
CA ASP A 490 18.88 -10.18 -5.37
C ASP A 490 18.25 -9.04 -6.17
N LEU A 491 17.29 -9.36 -7.04
CA LEU A 491 16.43 -8.40 -7.74
C LEU A 491 14.98 -8.69 -7.39
N HIS A 492 14.20 -7.63 -7.21
CA HIS A 492 12.76 -7.76 -6.97
C HIS A 492 11.96 -6.91 -7.94
N PHE A 493 11.03 -7.53 -8.68
CA PHE A 493 10.08 -6.81 -9.50
C PHE A 493 8.89 -6.36 -8.65
N SER A 494 8.80 -5.07 -8.44
CA SER A 494 7.75 -4.46 -7.62
C SER A 494 7.52 -3.00 -7.97
N ALA A 495 6.47 -2.42 -7.38
CA ALA A 495 6.24 -0.98 -7.35
C ALA A 495 5.87 -0.54 -5.93
N PHE A 496 6.23 0.69 -5.57
CA PHE A 496 5.72 1.32 -4.36
C PHE A 496 4.38 2.01 -4.63
N GLY A 497 3.47 1.95 -3.65
CA GLY A 497 2.33 2.83 -3.60
C GLY A 497 2.78 4.24 -3.16
N TYR A 498 2.31 5.27 -3.86
CA TYR A 498 2.52 6.65 -3.44
C TYR A 498 1.34 7.16 -2.63
N ALA A 499 1.61 7.88 -1.55
CA ALA A 499 0.64 8.76 -0.95
C ALA A 499 0.42 9.98 -1.86
N LEU A 500 -0.70 10.69 -1.69
CA LEU A 500 -0.97 11.95 -2.37
C LEU A 500 -0.10 13.06 -1.74
N GLU A 501 1.14 13.17 -2.19
CA GLU A 501 2.09 14.18 -1.77
C GLU A 501 2.42 15.13 -2.91
N LEU A 502 2.73 16.36 -2.55
CA LEU A 502 3.08 17.38 -3.54
C LEU A 502 4.50 17.18 -4.09
N TYR A 503 5.33 16.43 -3.37
CA TYR A 503 6.74 16.21 -3.68
C TYR A 503 7.21 14.80 -3.29
N PRO A 504 8.24 14.23 -3.96
CA PRO A 504 8.72 12.89 -3.69
C PRO A 504 9.41 12.78 -2.33
N ARG A 505 9.32 11.62 -1.71
CA ARG A 505 10.07 11.26 -0.50
C ARG A 505 11.35 10.55 -0.88
N PHE A 506 12.48 11.02 -0.35
CA PHE A 506 13.78 10.41 -0.58
C PHE A 506 14.35 9.73 0.66
N TRP A 507 13.96 10.18 1.86
CA TRP A 507 14.58 9.71 3.09
C TRP A 507 14.32 8.23 3.36
N GLU A 508 13.08 7.78 3.25
CA GLU A 508 12.70 6.42 3.55
C GLU A 508 13.35 5.42 2.60
N THR A 509 13.54 5.81 1.35
CA THR A 509 14.00 4.91 0.26
C THR A 509 15.51 4.97 0.06
N TYR A 510 16.15 6.11 0.28
CA TYR A 510 17.53 6.31 -0.15
C TYR A 510 18.50 6.80 0.91
N HIS A 511 18.02 7.24 2.11
CA HIS A 511 18.94 7.62 3.16
C HIS A 511 19.63 6.40 3.76
N SER A 512 20.97 6.47 3.91
CA SER A 512 21.79 5.33 4.33
C SER A 512 21.41 4.77 5.70
N SER A 513 20.85 5.59 6.61
CA SER A 513 20.35 5.14 7.93
C SER A 513 19.16 4.16 7.83
N ASN A 514 18.55 4.02 6.65
CA ASN A 514 17.55 3.01 6.35
C ASN A 514 18.14 1.77 5.62
N ALA A 515 19.43 1.81 5.31
CA ALA A 515 20.17 0.68 4.73
C ALA A 515 21.05 -0.01 5.76
N TYR A 516 21.75 0.77 6.59
CA TYR A 516 22.72 0.26 7.54
C TYR A 516 22.68 1.01 8.88
N ASP A 517 23.02 0.32 9.95
CA ASP A 517 23.44 0.95 11.19
C ASP A 517 24.85 1.51 10.99
N GLN A 518 25.05 2.81 11.27
CA GLN A 518 26.34 3.49 11.09
C GLN A 518 26.95 3.27 9.70
N ALA A 519 26.21 3.65 8.63
CA ALA A 519 26.63 3.44 7.25
C ALA A 519 27.98 4.03 6.90
N PHE A 520 28.36 5.16 7.51
CA PHE A 520 29.58 5.91 7.24
C PHE A 520 30.29 6.31 8.54
N ASP A 521 31.61 6.54 8.44
CA ASP A 521 32.41 7.23 9.45
C ASP A 521 32.19 8.77 9.39
N ASP A 522 32.85 9.51 10.28
CA ASP A 522 32.76 10.98 10.34
C ASP A 522 33.32 11.68 9.09
N LEU A 523 34.13 10.99 8.30
CA LEU A 523 34.69 11.50 7.05
C LEU A 523 33.83 11.16 5.84
N GLY A 524 32.77 10.38 6.03
CA GLY A 524 31.87 9.93 4.95
C GLY A 524 32.34 8.70 4.19
N ASN A 525 33.37 7.98 4.70
CA ASN A 525 33.77 6.70 4.14
C ASN A 525 32.84 5.58 4.65
N PRO A 526 32.59 4.53 3.83
CA PRO A 526 31.81 3.38 4.28
C PRO A 526 32.40 2.76 5.55
N ASN A 527 31.58 2.63 6.58
CA ASN A 527 32.01 1.97 7.81
C ASN A 527 32.15 0.45 7.54
N PRO A 528 33.33 -0.15 7.75
CA PRO A 528 33.54 -1.58 7.51
C PRO A 528 32.67 -2.46 8.43
N ASP A 529 32.33 -1.98 9.63
CA ASP A 529 31.54 -2.71 10.63
C ASP A 529 30.03 -2.45 10.53
N ARG A 530 29.59 -1.72 9.49
CA ARG A 530 28.17 -1.41 9.27
C ARG A 530 27.32 -2.67 9.18
N LYS A 531 26.20 -2.68 9.90
CA LYS A 531 25.24 -3.79 9.87
C LYS A 531 24.03 -3.45 8.98
N LEU A 532 23.65 -4.40 8.14
CA LEU A 532 22.49 -4.26 7.27
C LEU A 532 21.22 -4.13 8.11
N LYS A 533 20.41 -3.10 7.81
CA LYS A 533 19.17 -2.78 8.50
C LYS A 533 17.97 -3.34 7.74
N THR A 534 17.23 -4.21 8.38
CA THR A 534 16.03 -4.83 7.84
C THR A 534 14.77 -4.03 8.21
N GLN A 535 13.61 -4.40 7.65
CA GLN A 535 12.31 -3.81 7.93
C GLN A 535 12.23 -2.31 7.63
N THR A 536 12.93 -1.87 6.58
CA THR A 536 12.94 -0.49 6.07
C THR A 536 12.54 -0.44 4.59
N ASN A 537 12.19 0.75 4.10
CA ASN A 537 11.81 0.96 2.71
C ASN A 537 13.01 1.22 1.77
N ASN A 538 14.24 1.21 2.27
CA ASN A 538 15.44 1.26 1.43
C ASN A 538 15.75 -0.14 0.88
N LEU A 539 14.94 -0.60 -0.09
CA LEU A 539 15.01 -1.97 -0.64
C LEU A 539 16.33 -2.27 -1.33
N GLU A 540 16.96 -1.26 -1.89
CA GLU A 540 18.21 -1.38 -2.64
C GLU A 540 19.44 -1.50 -1.73
N ALA A 541 19.28 -1.39 -0.41
CA ALA A 541 20.39 -1.16 0.52
C ALA A 541 21.27 0.02 0.09
N PHE A 542 20.64 1.05 -0.50
CA PHE A 542 21.32 2.20 -1.07
C PHE A 542 21.99 3.02 0.02
N ALA A 543 23.28 3.28 -0.11
CA ALA A 543 24.06 4.10 0.81
C ALA A 543 25.12 4.92 0.05
N LYS A 544 24.92 6.23 0.00
CA LYS A 544 25.87 7.20 -0.57
C LYS A 544 25.89 8.44 0.31
N TYR A 545 27.02 8.77 0.89
CA TYR A 545 27.16 9.92 1.81
C TYR A 545 26.66 11.24 1.21
N LYS A 546 26.98 11.49 -0.08
CA LYS A 546 26.49 12.67 -0.80
C LYS A 546 24.95 12.70 -0.93
N MET A 547 24.32 11.56 -1.10
CA MET A 547 22.86 11.46 -1.11
C MET A 547 22.27 11.85 0.24
N ASP A 548 22.84 11.37 1.36
CA ASP A 548 22.36 11.71 2.70
C ASP A 548 22.45 13.21 2.97
N GLN A 549 23.53 13.86 2.52
CA GLN A 549 23.66 15.33 2.64
C GLN A 549 22.52 16.05 1.89
N LEU A 550 22.22 15.62 0.65
CA LEU A 550 21.16 16.21 -0.17
C LEU A 550 19.78 15.93 0.44
N ILE A 551 19.52 14.71 0.91
CA ILE A 551 18.26 14.34 1.58
C ILE A 551 18.07 15.19 2.84
N ASN A 552 19.11 15.39 3.63
CA ASN A 552 19.04 16.19 4.85
C ASN A 552 18.82 17.69 4.53
N ALA A 553 19.42 18.22 3.46
CA ALA A 553 19.14 19.57 2.96
C ALA A 553 17.68 19.67 2.48
N TYR A 554 17.21 18.73 1.66
CA TYR A 554 15.84 18.66 1.17
C TYR A 554 14.80 18.59 2.31
N ARG A 555 15.10 17.84 3.35
CA ARG A 555 14.22 17.74 4.54
C ARG A 555 14.16 19.02 5.36
N ARG A 556 15.22 19.83 5.38
CA ARG A 556 15.25 21.10 6.10
C ARG A 556 14.70 22.27 5.29
N SER A 557 14.69 22.18 3.96
CA SER A 557 14.20 23.26 3.11
C SER A 557 12.67 23.35 3.14
N SER A 558 12.18 24.59 3.23
CA SER A 558 10.79 24.98 2.97
C SER A 558 10.66 25.75 1.65
N ASP A 559 11.77 26.05 0.96
CA ASP A 559 11.78 26.68 -0.35
C ASP A 559 11.54 25.62 -1.43
N GLU A 560 10.46 25.78 -2.16
CA GLU A 560 10.04 24.81 -3.16
C GLU A 560 11.05 24.68 -4.32
N GLN A 561 11.65 25.81 -4.77
CA GLN A 561 12.62 25.77 -5.86
C GLN A 561 13.93 25.12 -5.44
N GLU A 562 14.38 25.36 -4.21
CA GLU A 562 15.51 24.64 -3.65
C GLU A 562 15.23 23.14 -3.56
N MET A 563 14.04 22.75 -3.09
CA MET A 563 13.62 21.35 -3.03
C MET A 563 13.59 20.70 -4.42
N VAL A 564 13.11 21.39 -5.46
CA VAL A 564 13.14 20.91 -6.85
C VAL A 564 14.57 20.66 -7.30
N ASN A 565 15.48 21.61 -7.08
CA ASN A 565 16.89 21.47 -7.47
C ASN A 565 17.59 20.31 -6.74
N LEU A 566 17.28 20.13 -5.46
CA LEU A 566 17.80 19.01 -4.67
C LEU A 566 17.23 17.65 -5.16
N ALA A 567 15.93 17.60 -5.49
CA ALA A 567 15.30 16.39 -6.03
C ALA A 567 15.94 15.96 -7.36
N HIS A 568 16.26 16.91 -8.24
CA HIS A 568 16.95 16.62 -9.50
C HIS A 568 18.34 16.03 -9.25
N LYS A 569 19.16 16.64 -8.38
CA LYS A 569 20.50 16.13 -8.02
C LYS A 569 20.43 14.73 -7.38
N MET A 570 19.45 14.48 -6.54
CA MET A 570 19.26 13.16 -5.94
C MET A 570 18.87 12.12 -7.00
N SER A 571 18.01 12.49 -7.94
CA SER A 571 17.63 11.63 -9.07
C SER A 571 18.81 11.28 -9.95
N GLU A 572 19.74 12.23 -10.21
CA GLU A 572 20.99 11.99 -10.95
C GLU A 572 21.90 10.96 -10.25
N ILE A 573 22.09 11.12 -8.93
CA ILE A 573 22.90 10.19 -8.12
C ILE A 573 22.30 8.78 -8.14
N HIS A 574 20.98 8.68 -7.95
CA HIS A 574 20.30 7.39 -7.97
C HIS A 574 20.35 6.74 -9.35
N HIS A 575 20.12 7.49 -10.42
CA HIS A 575 20.26 7.02 -11.79
C HIS A 575 21.69 6.54 -12.10
N ALA A 576 22.71 7.29 -11.67
CA ALA A 576 24.10 6.90 -11.86
C ALA A 576 24.47 5.63 -11.07
N ASN A 577 23.86 5.39 -9.91
CA ASN A 577 24.08 4.18 -9.10
C ASN A 577 23.54 2.90 -9.77
N GLY A 578 22.54 3.02 -10.64
CA GLY A 578 22.00 1.91 -11.41
C GLY A 578 21.27 0.83 -10.61
N SER A 579 20.90 1.06 -9.37
CA SER A 579 20.24 0.09 -8.49
C SER A 579 18.74 -0.08 -8.73
N PHE A 580 18.11 0.83 -9.48
CA PHE A 580 16.74 0.67 -9.96
C PHE A 580 16.73 0.59 -11.49
N VAL A 581 16.12 -0.46 -12.04
CA VAL A 581 15.87 -0.60 -13.48
C VAL A 581 14.46 -0.13 -13.77
N PRO A 582 14.25 1.12 -14.24
CA PRO A 582 12.91 1.64 -14.50
C PRO A 582 12.15 0.76 -15.48
N GLY A 583 10.96 0.34 -15.13
CA GLY A 583 10.11 -0.51 -15.95
C GLY A 583 9.08 0.31 -16.73
N PHE A 584 7.86 0.31 -16.26
CA PHE A 584 6.73 0.93 -16.95
C PHE A 584 5.79 1.64 -15.98
N TYR A 585 4.91 2.44 -16.54
CA TYR A 585 3.73 2.95 -15.85
C TYR A 585 2.51 2.93 -16.78
N GLN A 586 1.33 2.88 -16.18
CA GLN A 586 0.09 3.06 -16.89
C GLN A 586 -0.46 4.46 -16.64
N GLY A 587 -0.82 5.17 -17.73
CA GLY A 587 -1.41 6.51 -17.65
C GLY A 587 -2.93 6.52 -17.45
N PHE A 588 -3.56 5.33 -17.35
CA PHE A 588 -5.00 5.14 -17.32
C PHE A 588 -5.38 4.06 -16.32
N PHE A 589 -6.68 4.00 -16.02
CA PHE A 589 -7.32 2.87 -15.36
C PHE A 589 -8.46 2.35 -16.25
N ARG A 590 -8.59 1.03 -16.34
CA ARG A 590 -9.65 0.33 -17.06
C ARG A 590 -10.41 -0.59 -16.12
N MET A 591 -11.73 -0.59 -16.24
CA MET A 591 -12.58 -1.46 -15.46
C MET A 591 -13.76 -1.97 -16.27
N GLY A 592 -14.22 -3.16 -15.91
CA GLY A 592 -15.52 -3.68 -16.27
C GLY A 592 -16.38 -3.77 -15.00
N HIS A 593 -17.65 -3.45 -15.12
CA HIS A 593 -18.59 -3.63 -14.04
C HIS A 593 -19.97 -4.03 -14.60
N TRP A 594 -20.71 -4.77 -13.80
CA TRP A 594 -22.09 -5.05 -14.12
C TRP A 594 -22.91 -3.76 -14.09
N ARG A 595 -23.95 -3.67 -14.94
CA ARG A 595 -24.80 -2.49 -15.13
C ARG A 595 -25.41 -1.96 -13.83
N TRP A 596 -25.65 -2.78 -12.83
CA TRP A 596 -26.16 -2.38 -11.53
C TRP A 596 -25.15 -1.67 -10.62
N VAL A 597 -23.86 -1.71 -10.94
CA VAL A 597 -22.86 -0.89 -10.26
C VAL A 597 -22.88 0.49 -10.89
N ARG A 598 -23.29 1.46 -10.12
CA ARG A 598 -23.42 2.85 -10.60
C ARG A 598 -22.34 3.73 -10.03
N TYR A 599 -21.93 4.71 -10.81
CA TYR A 599 -20.97 5.75 -10.43
C TYR A 599 -21.59 7.12 -10.70
N PRO A 600 -21.14 8.18 -9.99
CA PRO A 600 -21.42 9.55 -10.41
C PRO A 600 -21.07 9.75 -11.88
N GLU A 601 -21.80 10.58 -12.59
CA GLU A 601 -21.55 10.82 -14.02
C GLU A 601 -20.11 11.28 -14.26
N ASN A 602 -19.57 12.13 -13.36
CA ASN A 602 -18.21 12.65 -13.41
C ASN A 602 -17.35 12.02 -12.29
N PHE A 603 -17.29 10.70 -12.20
CA PHE A 603 -16.53 10.00 -11.13
C PHE A 603 -15.01 9.99 -11.34
N SER A 604 -14.50 10.45 -12.46
CA SER A 604 -13.06 10.54 -12.74
C SER A 604 -12.46 11.67 -11.93
N TYR A 605 -11.62 11.32 -10.96
CA TYR A 605 -10.95 12.25 -10.06
C TYR A 605 -9.47 12.36 -10.39
N LYS A 606 -8.93 13.59 -10.26
CA LYS A 606 -7.55 13.93 -10.63
C LYS A 606 -6.51 13.08 -9.90
N HIS A 607 -6.74 12.83 -8.62
CA HIS A 607 -5.77 12.18 -7.73
C HIS A 607 -6.28 10.87 -7.09
N ALA A 608 -7.27 10.21 -7.67
CA ALA A 608 -7.70 8.89 -7.21
C ALA A 608 -6.88 7.77 -7.82
N SER A 609 -6.49 6.76 -7.02
CA SER A 609 -5.70 5.60 -7.47
C SER A 609 -6.51 4.58 -8.26
N SER A 610 -7.82 4.53 -8.03
CA SER A 610 -8.74 3.60 -8.71
C SER A 610 -10.16 4.16 -8.64
N ALA A 611 -11.04 3.62 -9.47
CA ALA A 611 -12.46 4.00 -9.46
C ALA A 611 -13.13 3.78 -8.09
N THR A 612 -12.70 2.77 -7.34
CA THR A 612 -13.32 2.36 -6.08
C THR A 612 -12.72 3.02 -4.84
N GLN A 613 -11.58 3.69 -4.96
CA GLN A 613 -10.85 4.24 -3.80
C GLN A 613 -11.69 5.22 -2.96
N LEU A 614 -12.54 6.00 -3.60
CA LEU A 614 -13.33 7.02 -2.92
C LEU A 614 -14.70 6.52 -2.45
N PHE A 615 -15.08 5.27 -2.75
CA PHE A 615 -16.37 4.66 -2.38
C PHE A 615 -17.58 5.51 -2.79
N VAL A 616 -17.51 6.16 -3.96
CA VAL A 616 -18.59 7.00 -4.50
C VAL A 616 -19.65 6.22 -5.28
N HIS A 617 -19.38 4.95 -5.58
CA HIS A 617 -20.30 4.05 -6.29
C HIS A 617 -21.41 3.53 -5.39
N TRP A 618 -22.45 2.98 -6.00
CA TRP A 618 -23.55 2.31 -5.32
C TRP A 618 -24.05 1.11 -6.11
N ILE A 619 -24.77 0.24 -5.46
CA ILE A 619 -25.45 -0.90 -6.09
C ILE A 619 -26.94 -0.56 -6.27
N ASP A 620 -27.38 -0.43 -7.52
CA ASP A 620 -28.78 -0.21 -7.85
C ASP A 620 -29.50 -1.56 -7.96
N GLN A 621 -30.33 -1.89 -6.95
CA GLN A 621 -31.01 -3.17 -6.86
C GLN A 621 -32.07 -3.35 -7.95
N ASP A 622 -32.73 -2.27 -8.38
CA ASP A 622 -33.72 -2.32 -9.45
C ASP A 622 -33.04 -2.64 -10.78
N LEU A 623 -31.94 -1.96 -11.09
CA LEU A 623 -31.13 -2.27 -12.26
C LEU A 623 -30.54 -3.67 -12.18
N LYS A 624 -30.19 -4.19 -11.01
CA LYS A 624 -29.72 -5.56 -10.84
C LYS A 624 -30.78 -6.56 -11.28
N THR A 625 -31.99 -6.39 -10.77
CA THR A 625 -33.14 -7.23 -11.12
C THR A 625 -33.47 -7.13 -12.62
N GLN A 626 -33.53 -5.91 -13.16
CA GLN A 626 -33.79 -5.67 -14.60
C GLN A 626 -32.72 -6.32 -15.49
N THR A 627 -31.45 -6.19 -15.13
CA THR A 627 -30.34 -6.77 -15.91
C THR A 627 -30.38 -8.29 -15.90
N GLN A 628 -30.68 -8.90 -14.76
CA GLN A 628 -30.82 -10.35 -14.63
C GLN A 628 -31.99 -10.90 -15.47
N LEU A 629 -33.14 -10.22 -15.42
CA LEU A 629 -34.30 -10.57 -16.24
C LEU A 629 -34.00 -10.40 -17.75
N ALA A 630 -33.38 -9.28 -18.13
CA ALA A 630 -33.02 -9.03 -19.54
C ALA A 630 -32.05 -10.11 -20.07
N LYS A 631 -31.08 -10.53 -19.22
CA LYS A 631 -30.13 -11.61 -19.60
C LYS A 631 -30.85 -12.95 -19.78
N GLN A 632 -31.85 -13.29 -18.93
CA GLN A 632 -32.66 -14.49 -19.07
C GLN A 632 -33.53 -14.47 -20.31
N GLN A 633 -33.99 -13.28 -20.71
CA GLN A 633 -34.87 -13.08 -21.88
C GLN A 633 -34.09 -12.80 -23.17
N ASN A 634 -32.76 -12.76 -23.11
CA ASN A 634 -31.89 -12.36 -24.24
C ASN A 634 -32.26 -10.99 -24.86
N THR A 635 -32.69 -10.04 -24.02
CA THR A 635 -32.92 -8.63 -24.36
C THR A 635 -31.77 -7.77 -23.90
N GLY A 636 -31.41 -6.71 -24.65
CA GLY A 636 -30.25 -5.88 -24.33
C GLY A 636 -30.60 -4.40 -24.11
N PHE A 637 -29.64 -3.68 -23.54
CA PHE A 637 -29.68 -2.23 -23.31
C PHE A 637 -28.77 -1.46 -24.28
N GLY A 638 -27.98 -2.17 -25.09
CA GLY A 638 -26.91 -1.63 -25.93
C GLY A 638 -25.59 -1.44 -25.20
N ALA A 639 -24.50 -1.58 -25.93
CA ALA A 639 -23.14 -1.50 -25.41
C ALA A 639 -22.83 -0.12 -24.78
N THR A 640 -22.12 -0.14 -23.68
CA THR A 640 -21.64 1.07 -23.02
C THR A 640 -20.14 0.95 -22.75
N VAL A 641 -19.35 1.70 -23.54
CA VAL A 641 -17.92 1.91 -23.30
C VAL A 641 -17.72 3.42 -23.12
N ARG A 642 -17.23 3.82 -21.94
CA ARG A 642 -17.05 5.24 -21.61
C ARG A 642 -15.59 5.57 -21.35
N VAL A 643 -15.12 6.67 -21.92
CA VAL A 643 -13.78 7.21 -21.72
C VAL A 643 -13.90 8.54 -20.99
N TYR A 644 -13.25 8.64 -19.85
CA TYR A 644 -13.18 9.86 -19.04
C TYR A 644 -11.75 10.42 -19.16
N ASP A 645 -11.54 11.32 -20.11
CA ASP A 645 -10.23 11.84 -20.49
C ASP A 645 -9.88 13.22 -19.89
N ARG A 646 -10.75 13.76 -19.02
CA ARG A 646 -10.56 15.09 -18.38
C ARG A 646 -9.15 15.27 -17.80
N PHE A 647 -8.53 14.23 -17.29
CA PHE A 647 -7.20 14.27 -16.69
C PHE A 647 -6.15 13.48 -17.48
N ARG A 648 -6.39 13.30 -18.77
CA ARG A 648 -5.41 12.71 -19.69
C ARG A 648 -4.31 13.73 -19.96
N ASN A 649 -3.02 13.34 -19.70
CA ASN A 649 -1.84 14.16 -20.00
C ASN A 649 -1.50 14.10 -21.49
#